data_5f4e672d922b7ee0e687d1445c0f38d4
#
_entry.id   5f4e672d922b7ee0e687d1445c0f38d4
#
_cell.length_a   1.000
_cell.length_b   1.000
_cell.length_c   1.000
_cell.angle_alpha   90.00
_cell.angle_beta   90.00
_cell.angle_gamma   90.00
#
_symmetry.space_group_name_H-M   'P 1'
#
loop_
_entity.id
_entity.type
_entity.pdbx_description
1 polymer ?
#
loop_
_entity_poly.entity_id
_entity_poly.type
_entity_poly.pdbx_seq_one_letter_code
_entity_poly.pdbx_strand_id
1 'polypeptide(L)'
;MVKFSTSITCVLFFSVFGFNVLAGKSYSNNAFAFKFQQDTSKKVKSVDTIGEMVRALMKYNKLKDTIHLNSVKNVPNLSLQQMVKGNLAGVYVQETTGEPGTEQSLIVRGPSGLMFNKRDFATLQPVIYLNGVPLTQDHTFAYDVQQYDYTRIGPGNNLLSQVNIDDIQSISVVKDPVELAKLGPNAANGAIYITTKQAKGGIRSISLNSYFGYVTPPGVYTTNASYEDDFRKTFYNRYANAENRANYPGFLSDKTNSDYFGPSNWNDLYYQTAPAYNANLGISGGTERANFRFFGGLTKDAGNADDTGFNKYNLGVSVNMAPFTWLTVSSIVSTARLDRDRNRSFRDRFAEARYIPDLRVPISPNASNYSAYLSEVDKSADLNRTTALNGNLTIAAKLSRLKLSSAFIFDYSESVRDHFTPSTLMAGSNFVSTYFGYNQRILVNNAASYDFDLNTDNHKLTVQIGQQFQTDTYKYNYTRGYNGPNDFIKIIRVLGNVYNNDGTLNPDYLNAYPDFYVFRFLDKLESNLFSVYANASYKYKNIFDFDAVVRRDGTSNGQPDSRWVTTPAFNATWHLGSQILNSNKTIQALDLSAGWGRTVNIFSDDRFAAGPQFRAEGGWPSEPTVPGYASIVTANRPYTSGYVGYGLPLPYADRTNVTIAAEMLNGRLSLALSAYNRNNKQQVINTPVAQELGYISSYRTGLEINNKGLELLANAALIKAKSGLTWTTGLNLAYNRNEVTALPDGLSELVYQGNKIQVGKSVGSYWLHANAGIYETDSQIPVNPSTGQRATFNGIPFQVGDPKWVDVNNDYRIDESDKIVTGDRLPKLTGGWNNTFSYKGFDLNFNVFFALGQKAINQFDANRYDFVNRESANDISSVREISSWQAYSNAKTYPIYNPFSSVVPYRQDQDLFLEDASYLKLRSVTAGYSFTKLFTKAGIKRAYLYATAMNLFTVTGFSGVDPELVNFNGIYDGANITIPRTFVLGFKLDL
;
A
#
# COMPACT_ATOMS: atom_id res chain seq x y z
N MET A 1 9.17 13.51 -37.11
CA MET A 1 9.78 14.73 -36.55
C MET A 1 9.62 14.72 -35.04
N VAL A 2 10.08 13.71 -34.34
CA VAL A 2 10.19 13.68 -32.86
C VAL A 2 11.25 12.64 -32.50
N LYS A 3 12.52 13.02 -32.61
CA LYS A 3 13.65 12.20 -32.11
C LYS A 3 14.74 13.08 -31.46
N PHE A 4 14.38 14.23 -30.89
CA PHE A 4 15.39 15.17 -30.36
C PHE A 4 15.22 15.58 -28.91
N SER A 5 14.27 15.04 -28.13
CA SER A 5 14.07 15.55 -26.78
C SER A 5 14.66 14.67 -25.66
N THR A 6 14.85 13.38 -25.88
CA THR A 6 15.36 12.46 -24.83
C THR A 6 16.90 12.41 -24.72
N SER A 7 17.61 12.84 -25.76
CA SER A 7 19.09 12.80 -25.71
C SER A 7 19.74 14.04 -25.11
N ILE A 8 19.02 15.16 -25.03
CA ILE A 8 19.59 16.41 -24.50
C ILE A 8 19.57 16.47 -22.97
N THR A 9 18.60 15.83 -22.32
CA THR A 9 18.49 15.85 -20.84
C THR A 9 19.57 14.98 -20.17
N CYS A 10 19.99 13.90 -20.77
CA CYS A 10 21.10 13.09 -20.27
C CYS A 10 22.48 13.71 -20.51
N VAL A 11 22.68 14.48 -21.58
CA VAL A 11 23.98 15.06 -21.93
C VAL A 11 24.33 16.26 -21.03
N LEU A 12 23.34 17.03 -20.56
CA LEU A 12 23.59 18.16 -19.67
C LEU A 12 23.95 17.75 -18.22
N PHE A 13 23.58 16.53 -17.79
CA PHE A 13 23.97 16.03 -16.47
C PHE A 13 25.37 15.40 -16.43
N PHE A 14 25.88 14.90 -17.55
CA PHE A 14 27.22 14.29 -17.64
C PHE A 14 28.33 15.26 -18.03
N SER A 15 28.00 16.41 -18.61
CA SER A 15 29.04 17.41 -19.01
C SER A 15 29.63 18.22 -17.83
N VAL A 16 29.04 18.15 -16.63
CA VAL A 16 29.61 18.80 -15.43
C VAL A 16 30.57 17.87 -14.68
N PHE A 17 30.60 16.58 -14.98
CA PHE A 17 31.55 15.61 -14.41
C PHE A 17 32.36 14.83 -15.46
N GLY A 18 32.85 15.54 -16.48
CA GLY A 18 33.79 14.99 -17.43
C GLY A 18 35.16 14.74 -16.80
N PHE A 19 35.40 13.61 -16.18
CA PHE A 19 36.72 13.08 -15.95
C PHE A 19 37.18 12.33 -17.21
N ASN A 20 38.05 12.98 -17.99
CA ASN A 20 38.79 12.34 -19.04
C ASN A 20 39.78 11.31 -18.46
N VAL A 21 39.44 10.02 -18.64
CA VAL A 21 40.44 8.95 -18.58
C VAL A 21 40.78 8.59 -20.01
N LEU A 22 41.80 9.15 -20.57
CA LEU A 22 42.50 8.63 -21.72
C LEU A 22 44.01 8.68 -21.50
N ALA A 23 44.60 7.57 -21.81
CA ALA A 23 45.94 7.13 -21.52
C ALA A 23 47.06 8.03 -22.03
N GLY A 24 48.09 8.09 -21.21
CA GLY A 24 49.49 7.99 -21.54
C GLY A 24 50.14 9.04 -22.44
N LYS A 25 50.83 9.98 -21.78
CA LYS A 25 52.24 10.29 -22.12
C LYS A 25 52.86 11.16 -20.99
N SER A 26 53.97 10.70 -20.50
CA SER A 26 54.82 11.37 -19.56
C SER A 26 55.33 12.73 -20.05
N TYR A 27 55.12 13.78 -19.28
CA TYR A 27 56.02 14.97 -19.27
C TYR A 27 56.17 15.51 -17.85
N SER A 28 57.38 15.91 -17.59
CA SER A 28 58.03 16.33 -16.35
C SER A 28 57.32 17.38 -15.52
N ASN A 29 57.45 17.18 -14.20
CA ASN A 29 57.45 18.12 -13.09
C ASN A 29 57.31 19.62 -13.41
N ASN A 30 56.16 20.17 -12.99
CA ASN A 30 56.15 21.47 -12.33
C ASN A 30 54.96 21.46 -11.34
N ALA A 31 55.29 21.33 -10.07
CA ALA A 31 54.37 21.38 -8.96
C ALA A 31 53.82 22.80 -8.79
N PHE A 32 52.61 23.07 -9.23
CA PHE A 32 51.82 24.19 -8.72
C PHE A 32 51.22 23.77 -7.38
N ALA A 33 51.93 24.08 -6.30
CA ALA A 33 51.40 24.03 -4.97
C ALA A 33 50.40 25.18 -4.78
N PHE A 34 49.10 24.89 -4.90
CA PHE A 34 48.08 25.79 -4.38
C PHE A 34 48.20 25.76 -2.84
N LYS A 35 48.88 26.77 -2.26
CA LYS A 35 48.76 27.09 -0.85
C LYS A 35 47.33 27.56 -0.59
N PHE A 36 46.49 26.66 -0.05
CA PHE A 36 45.24 27.07 0.57
C PHE A 36 45.59 27.90 1.81
N GLN A 37 45.42 29.19 1.71
CA GLN A 37 45.47 30.09 2.85
C GLN A 37 44.31 29.72 3.78
N GLN A 38 44.65 29.28 4.98
CA GLN A 38 43.68 28.97 6.03
C GLN A 38 43.10 30.30 6.55
N ASP A 39 41.96 30.67 6.03
CA ASP A 39 41.22 31.84 6.53
C ASP A 39 40.55 31.46 7.85
N THR A 40 41.15 31.88 8.96
CA THR A 40 40.70 31.57 10.34
C THR A 40 39.65 32.56 10.87
N SER A 41 38.90 33.23 10.03
CA SER A 41 37.93 34.22 10.50
C SER A 41 36.51 33.90 10.08
N LYS A 42 35.69 33.68 11.09
CA LYS A 42 34.23 33.55 11.17
C LYS A 42 33.67 32.19 10.89
N LYS A 43 33.17 31.54 11.96
CA LYS A 43 32.27 30.38 11.88
C LYS A 43 31.04 30.72 10.99
N VAL A 44 31.09 30.33 9.75
CA VAL A 44 29.93 30.34 8.89
C VAL A 44 29.07 29.18 9.36
N LYS A 45 27.91 29.42 9.94
CA LYS A 45 26.92 28.38 10.19
C LYS A 45 26.58 27.74 8.86
N SER A 46 26.83 26.44 8.73
CA SER A 46 26.40 25.65 7.57
C SER A 46 24.90 25.83 7.39
N VAL A 47 24.47 26.38 6.27
CA VAL A 47 23.05 26.54 5.96
C VAL A 47 22.61 25.26 5.33
N ASP A 48 22.01 24.39 6.13
CA ASP A 48 21.31 23.20 5.70
C ASP A 48 19.91 23.61 5.20
N THR A 49 19.81 24.04 3.94
CA THR A 49 18.57 24.58 3.36
C THR A 49 17.48 23.54 3.25
N ILE A 50 17.81 22.28 2.97
CA ILE A 50 16.83 21.18 2.98
C ILE A 50 16.45 20.87 4.43
N GLY A 51 17.42 20.79 5.33
CA GLY A 51 17.17 20.63 6.75
C GLY A 51 16.49 21.87 7.38
N GLU A 52 16.69 23.11 6.86
CA GLU A 52 15.93 24.27 7.32
C GLU A 52 14.50 24.28 6.79
N MET A 53 14.25 23.88 5.55
CA MET A 53 12.90 23.70 5.01
C MET A 53 12.17 22.56 5.75
N VAL A 54 12.85 21.46 5.98
CA VAL A 54 12.35 20.34 6.78
C VAL A 54 12.23 20.75 8.25
N ARG A 55 13.18 21.49 8.81
CA ARG A 55 13.08 22.02 10.17
C ARG A 55 12.04 23.12 10.29
N ALA A 56 11.78 23.90 9.25
CA ALA A 56 10.67 24.85 9.22
C ALA A 56 9.33 24.11 9.20
N LEU A 57 9.20 23.06 8.39
CA LEU A 57 8.06 22.13 8.43
C LEU A 57 7.98 21.36 9.76
N MET A 58 9.12 21.12 10.41
CA MET A 58 9.23 20.35 11.65
C MET A 58 9.36 21.20 12.91
N LYS A 59 9.64 22.51 12.82
CA LYS A 59 9.90 23.38 13.98
C LYS A 59 8.67 23.62 14.86
N TYR A 60 7.49 23.28 14.32
CA TYR A 60 6.20 23.44 14.98
C TYR A 60 5.87 22.35 16.00
N ASN A 61 6.57 21.22 15.97
CA ASN A 61 6.25 20.12 16.87
C ASN A 61 7.47 19.69 17.68
N LYS A 62 7.66 20.26 18.86
CA LYS A 62 8.55 19.67 19.88
C LYS A 62 8.08 18.29 20.30
N LEU A 63 6.78 18.02 20.21
CA LEU A 63 6.12 16.73 20.39
C LEU A 63 5.72 16.19 19.01
N LYS A 64 6.74 15.79 18.23
CA LYS A 64 6.54 15.30 16.87
C LYS A 64 6.03 13.87 16.88
N ASP A 65 5.07 13.62 16.01
CA ASP A 65 4.70 12.30 15.56
C ASP A 65 5.83 11.76 14.65
N THR A 66 6.95 11.47 15.28
CA THR A 66 8.18 10.99 14.65
C THR A 66 8.56 9.65 15.23
N ILE A 67 9.06 8.77 14.35
CA ILE A 67 9.54 7.45 14.77
C ILE A 67 10.82 7.57 15.59
N HIS A 68 10.88 6.87 16.70
CA HIS A 68 12.13 6.61 17.41
C HIS A 68 12.99 5.63 16.62
N LEU A 69 13.82 6.16 15.72
CA LEU A 69 14.60 5.37 14.76
C LEU A 69 15.51 4.32 15.39
N ASN A 70 15.96 4.52 16.63
CA ASN A 70 16.82 3.56 17.30
C ASN A 70 16.14 2.21 17.57
N SER A 71 14.82 2.20 17.79
CA SER A 71 14.06 0.96 18.02
C SER A 71 13.72 0.20 16.74
N VAL A 72 13.68 0.87 15.59
CA VAL A 72 13.23 0.28 14.32
C VAL A 72 14.32 0.05 13.28
N LYS A 73 15.49 0.70 13.42
CA LYS A 73 16.62 0.55 12.47
C LYS A 73 17.35 -0.78 12.51
N ASN A 74 17.13 -1.59 13.52
CA ASN A 74 17.73 -2.91 13.65
C ASN A 74 16.75 -4.01 13.20
N VAL A 75 15.55 -3.62 12.76
CA VAL A 75 14.52 -4.53 12.29
C VAL A 75 14.67 -4.69 10.77
N PRO A 76 14.70 -5.91 10.23
CA PRO A 76 14.90 -6.17 8.80
C PRO A 76 13.63 -5.86 7.98
N ASN A 77 13.18 -4.61 7.98
CA ASN A 77 12.05 -4.17 7.16
C ASN A 77 12.47 -4.06 5.69
N LEU A 78 11.66 -4.58 4.78
CA LEU A 78 11.90 -4.50 3.33
C LEU A 78 11.33 -3.23 2.73
N SER A 79 10.31 -2.66 3.33
CA SER A 79 9.60 -1.47 2.86
C SER A 79 9.45 -0.40 3.94
N LEU A 80 9.17 0.82 3.49
CA LEU A 80 8.81 1.93 4.37
C LEU A 80 7.52 1.63 5.16
N GLN A 81 6.52 1.02 4.52
CA GLN A 81 5.26 0.70 5.16
C GLN A 81 5.47 -0.23 6.37
N GLN A 82 6.29 -1.26 6.22
CA GLN A 82 6.65 -2.13 7.35
C GLN A 82 7.31 -1.35 8.49
N MET A 83 8.18 -0.39 8.16
CA MET A 83 8.86 0.41 9.17
C MET A 83 7.92 1.34 9.94
N VAL A 84 6.92 1.93 9.27
CA VAL A 84 5.99 2.88 9.92
C VAL A 84 4.86 2.20 10.69
N LYS A 85 4.57 0.93 10.42
CA LYS A 85 3.51 0.15 11.05
C LYS A 85 3.68 0.08 12.57
N GLY A 86 2.70 0.57 13.32
CA GLY A 86 2.72 0.62 14.78
C GLY A 86 3.71 1.64 15.38
N ASN A 87 4.35 2.47 14.55
CA ASN A 87 5.32 3.46 15.01
C ASN A 87 4.85 4.91 14.86
N LEU A 88 3.71 5.12 14.19
CA LEU A 88 3.12 6.45 13.96
C LEU A 88 1.63 6.39 14.28
N ALA A 89 1.15 7.33 15.10
CA ALA A 89 -0.27 7.42 15.44
C ALA A 89 -1.10 7.79 14.19
N GLY A 90 -2.29 7.21 14.05
CA GLY A 90 -3.21 7.49 12.94
C GLY A 90 -2.73 7.00 11.58
N VAL A 91 -1.66 6.20 11.54
CA VAL A 91 -1.18 5.51 10.33
C VAL A 91 -1.49 4.03 10.46
N TYR A 92 -2.37 3.55 9.59
CA TYR A 92 -2.70 2.13 9.48
C TYR A 92 -1.98 1.51 8.29
N VAL A 93 -1.30 0.39 8.51
CA VAL A 93 -0.62 -0.38 7.48
C VAL A 93 -1.11 -1.82 7.56
N GLN A 94 -1.55 -2.35 6.42
CA GLN A 94 -1.97 -3.73 6.29
C GLN A 94 -1.04 -4.47 5.31
N GLU A 95 -0.57 -5.64 5.74
CA GLU A 95 0.24 -6.58 4.97
C GLU A 95 -0.64 -7.77 4.62
N THR A 96 -1.14 -7.82 3.39
CA THR A 96 -2.10 -8.84 2.95
C THR A 96 -1.45 -10.17 2.56
N THR A 97 -0.13 -10.22 2.48
CA THR A 97 0.64 -11.43 2.14
C THR A 97 2.04 -11.34 2.73
N GLY A 98 2.62 -12.50 3.06
CA GLY A 98 4.02 -12.63 3.48
C GLY A 98 5.04 -12.66 2.36
N GLU A 99 4.60 -12.52 1.10
CA GLU A 99 5.49 -12.51 -0.07
C GLU A 99 6.37 -11.24 -0.06
N PRO A 100 7.72 -11.37 -0.17
CA PRO A 100 8.61 -10.22 -0.05
C PRO A 100 8.45 -9.24 -1.20
N GLY A 101 8.63 -7.94 -0.91
CA GLY A 101 8.52 -6.88 -1.91
C GLY A 101 7.11 -6.56 -2.39
N THR A 102 6.07 -7.14 -1.79
CA THR A 102 4.66 -6.87 -2.12
C THR A 102 4.25 -5.48 -1.66
N GLU A 103 3.39 -4.85 -2.45
CA GLU A 103 2.72 -3.61 -2.07
C GLU A 103 1.88 -3.81 -0.81
N GLN A 104 1.96 -2.84 0.09
CA GLN A 104 1.21 -2.80 1.34
C GLN A 104 0.33 -1.57 1.37
N SER A 105 -0.84 -1.71 1.96
CA SER A 105 -1.77 -0.61 2.10
C SER A 105 -1.35 0.33 3.23
N LEU A 106 -1.43 1.64 2.99
CA LEU A 106 -1.10 2.66 3.96
C LEU A 106 -2.16 3.75 3.95
N ILE A 107 -2.82 3.96 5.10
CA ILE A 107 -3.90 4.94 5.27
C ILE A 107 -3.59 5.85 6.44
N VAL A 108 -3.83 7.16 6.28
CA VAL A 108 -3.70 8.16 7.34
C VAL A 108 -5.07 8.69 7.75
N ARG A 109 -5.44 8.53 9.03
CA ARG A 109 -6.70 9.03 9.61
C ARG A 109 -7.95 8.54 8.86
N GLY A 110 -7.99 7.25 8.50
CA GLY A 110 -9.08 6.61 7.78
C GLY A 110 -9.09 6.89 6.26
N PRO A 111 -9.95 6.20 5.49
CA PRO A 111 -10.02 6.34 4.05
C PRO A 111 -10.66 7.67 3.63
N SER A 112 -10.20 8.21 2.52
CA SER A 112 -10.74 9.42 1.91
C SER A 112 -11.79 9.16 0.84
N GLY A 113 -11.96 7.92 0.40
CA GLY A 113 -12.86 7.50 -0.66
C GLY A 113 -13.35 6.06 -0.47
N LEU A 114 -13.94 5.50 -1.51
CA LEU A 114 -14.38 4.11 -1.55
C LEU A 114 -13.19 3.15 -1.56
N MET A 115 -13.45 1.89 -1.20
CA MET A 115 -12.43 0.86 -1.02
C MET A 115 -12.91 -0.50 -1.53
N PHE A 116 -13.50 -0.55 -2.72
CA PHE A 116 -14.09 -1.78 -3.24
C PHE A 116 -13.17 -2.59 -4.14
N ASN A 117 -12.09 -1.97 -4.61
CA ASN A 117 -11.08 -2.62 -5.44
C ASN A 117 -9.68 -2.05 -5.17
N LYS A 118 -8.64 -2.70 -5.71
CA LYS A 118 -7.24 -2.24 -5.54
C LYS A 118 -6.97 -0.85 -6.11
N ARG A 119 -7.66 -0.50 -7.20
CA ARG A 119 -7.55 0.83 -7.83
C ARG A 119 -8.01 1.92 -6.87
N ASP A 120 -9.17 1.72 -6.22
CA ASP A 120 -9.66 2.67 -5.21
C ASP A 120 -8.62 2.87 -4.11
N PHE A 121 -8.03 1.76 -3.64
CA PHE A 121 -7.04 1.79 -2.57
C PHE A 121 -5.77 2.57 -2.93
N ALA A 122 -5.29 2.45 -4.16
CA ALA A 122 -4.11 3.18 -4.64
C ALA A 122 -4.32 4.71 -4.55
N THR A 123 -5.55 5.18 -4.80
CA THR A 123 -5.88 6.62 -4.74
C THR A 123 -6.02 7.15 -3.30
N LEU A 124 -6.09 6.30 -2.29
CA LEU A 124 -6.27 6.68 -0.87
C LEU A 124 -4.96 6.85 -0.11
N GLN A 125 -3.85 6.44 -0.68
CA GLN A 125 -2.56 6.46 0.00
C GLN A 125 -2.04 7.90 0.20
N PRO A 126 -1.34 8.18 1.31
CA PRO A 126 -0.66 9.45 1.51
C PRO A 126 0.55 9.57 0.57
N VAL A 127 0.91 10.79 0.22
CA VAL A 127 2.15 11.05 -0.51
C VAL A 127 3.37 10.88 0.41
N ILE A 128 4.43 10.28 -0.13
CA ILE A 128 5.70 10.14 0.57
C ILE A 128 6.67 11.18 0.02
N TYR A 129 7.14 12.07 0.88
CA TYR A 129 8.20 13.02 0.56
C TYR A 129 9.56 12.46 1.00
N LEU A 130 10.44 12.18 0.06
CA LEU A 130 11.83 11.79 0.32
C LEU A 130 12.75 12.98 0.06
N ASN A 131 13.28 13.59 1.12
CA ASN A 131 14.13 14.80 1.02
C ASN A 131 13.48 15.94 0.20
N GLY A 132 12.17 16.10 0.32
CA GLY A 132 11.40 17.08 -0.42
C GLY A 132 10.88 16.62 -1.79
N VAL A 133 11.28 15.45 -2.26
CA VAL A 133 10.76 14.84 -3.50
C VAL A 133 9.46 14.11 -3.19
N PRO A 134 8.29 14.54 -3.72
CA PRO A 134 7.07 13.76 -3.64
C PRO A 134 7.16 12.57 -4.59
N LEU A 135 7.35 11.36 -4.02
CA LEU A 135 7.50 10.14 -4.79
C LEU A 135 6.22 9.83 -5.57
N THR A 136 6.37 9.38 -6.80
CA THR A 136 5.27 8.86 -7.61
C THR A 136 4.83 7.49 -7.08
N GLN A 137 3.56 7.17 -7.30
CA GLN A 137 2.97 5.86 -7.05
C GLN A 137 2.58 5.24 -8.38
N ASP A 138 2.29 3.93 -8.38
CA ASP A 138 1.76 3.29 -9.57
C ASP A 138 0.43 3.94 -9.97
N HIS A 139 0.30 4.21 -11.26
CA HIS A 139 -0.93 4.75 -11.78
C HIS A 139 -2.05 3.71 -11.68
N THR A 140 -3.29 4.16 -11.52
CA THR A 140 -4.47 3.28 -11.39
C THR A 140 -4.61 2.29 -12.54
N PHE A 141 -4.18 2.65 -13.74
CA PHE A 141 -4.16 1.73 -14.90
C PHE A 141 -3.20 0.55 -14.76
N ALA A 142 -2.17 0.64 -13.93
CA ALA A 142 -1.35 -0.53 -13.65
C ALA A 142 -2.16 -1.68 -13.04
N TYR A 143 -3.22 -1.37 -12.31
CA TYR A 143 -4.16 -2.36 -11.78
C TYR A 143 -5.18 -2.82 -12.82
N ASP A 144 -5.63 -1.93 -13.71
CA ASP A 144 -6.59 -2.26 -14.77
C ASP A 144 -5.97 -3.20 -15.80
N VAL A 145 -4.72 -2.94 -16.20
CA VAL A 145 -3.99 -3.80 -17.17
C VAL A 145 -3.83 -5.21 -16.64
N GLN A 146 -3.62 -5.35 -15.35
CA GLN A 146 -3.41 -6.67 -14.73
C GLN A 146 -4.67 -7.54 -14.67
N GLN A 147 -5.85 -6.96 -14.85
CA GLN A 147 -7.08 -7.78 -15.00
C GLN A 147 -7.04 -8.66 -16.24
N TYR A 148 -6.23 -8.31 -17.25
CA TYR A 148 -6.03 -9.08 -18.47
C TYR A 148 -4.92 -10.11 -18.36
N ASP A 149 -4.16 -10.11 -17.26
CA ASP A 149 -3.16 -11.13 -17.02
C ASP A 149 -3.80 -12.40 -16.47
N TYR A 150 -3.15 -13.53 -16.75
CA TYR A 150 -3.59 -14.84 -16.28
C TYR A 150 -3.62 -14.88 -14.74
N THR A 151 -2.62 -14.32 -14.09
CA THR A 151 -2.59 -14.14 -12.65
C THR A 151 -2.77 -12.65 -12.29
N ARG A 152 -3.90 -12.30 -11.74
CA ARG A 152 -4.29 -10.92 -11.40
C ARG A 152 -3.72 -10.49 -10.04
N ILE A 153 -2.44 -10.24 -9.94
CA ILE A 153 -1.77 -10.07 -8.65
C ILE A 153 -1.32 -8.65 -8.29
N GLY A 154 -1.77 -7.62 -8.98
CA GLY A 154 -1.39 -6.23 -8.66
C GLY A 154 0.02 -5.85 -9.12
N PRO A 155 0.55 -4.66 -8.76
CA PRO A 155 1.86 -4.17 -9.16
C PRO A 155 2.97 -5.16 -8.90
N GLY A 156 3.96 -5.19 -9.79
CA GLY A 156 5.09 -6.11 -9.71
C GLY A 156 5.92 -5.91 -8.45
N ASN A 157 6.21 -4.66 -8.09
CA ASN A 157 7.04 -4.27 -6.96
C ASN A 157 6.36 -3.19 -6.11
N ASN A 158 6.67 -3.19 -4.82
CA ASN A 158 6.33 -2.09 -3.93
C ASN A 158 7.28 -0.91 -4.15
N LEU A 159 6.82 0.16 -4.78
CA LEU A 159 7.65 1.35 -5.06
C LEU A 159 8.24 1.98 -3.80
N LEU A 160 7.57 1.89 -2.64
CA LEU A 160 8.10 2.43 -1.39
C LEU A 160 9.25 1.60 -0.80
N SER A 161 9.55 0.43 -1.37
CA SER A 161 10.77 -0.31 -1.08
C SER A 161 12.03 0.35 -1.65
N GLN A 162 11.92 1.32 -2.58
CA GLN A 162 13.07 2.09 -3.08
C GLN A 162 13.81 2.88 -1.99
N VAL A 163 13.12 3.24 -0.90
CA VAL A 163 13.73 4.00 0.20
C VAL A 163 14.74 3.13 0.96
N ASN A 164 15.98 3.61 1.10
CA ASN A 164 16.97 2.95 1.95
C ASN A 164 16.70 3.29 3.42
N ILE A 165 16.22 2.28 4.17
CA ILE A 165 15.83 2.43 5.58
C ILE A 165 17.01 2.81 6.48
N ASP A 166 18.20 2.30 6.20
CA ASP A 166 19.40 2.59 6.99
C ASP A 166 19.91 4.01 6.81
N ASP A 167 19.62 4.65 5.67
CA ASP A 167 20.02 6.03 5.42
C ASP A 167 19.01 7.06 5.97
N ILE A 168 17.86 6.64 6.48
CA ILE A 168 16.86 7.52 7.04
C ILE A 168 17.40 8.20 8.31
N GLN A 169 17.23 9.51 8.39
CA GLN A 169 17.52 10.33 9.58
C GLN A 169 16.25 10.56 10.41
N SER A 170 15.12 10.86 9.77
CA SER A 170 13.84 11.05 10.44
C SER A 170 12.67 10.70 9.55
N ILE A 171 11.58 10.27 10.16
CA ILE A 171 10.27 10.07 9.53
C ILE A 171 9.24 10.81 10.36
N SER A 172 8.39 11.57 9.73
CA SER A 172 7.27 12.26 10.38
C SER A 172 6.01 12.20 9.53
N VAL A 173 4.86 12.12 10.19
CA VAL A 173 3.56 12.26 9.51
C VAL A 173 3.12 13.71 9.58
N VAL A 174 2.75 14.26 8.44
CA VAL A 174 2.20 15.62 8.34
C VAL A 174 0.68 15.51 8.42
N LYS A 175 0.10 16.04 9.48
CA LYS A 175 -1.34 15.99 9.76
C LYS A 175 -1.95 17.38 10.02
N ASP A 176 -1.12 18.37 10.26
CA ASP A 176 -1.53 19.76 10.45
C ASP A 176 -2.14 20.31 9.16
N PRO A 177 -3.34 20.94 9.22
CA PRO A 177 -4.01 21.45 8.04
C PRO A 177 -3.21 22.48 7.24
N VAL A 178 -2.46 23.38 7.92
CA VAL A 178 -1.63 24.39 7.26
C VAL A 178 -0.44 23.76 6.57
N GLU A 179 0.23 22.82 7.23
CA GLU A 179 1.37 22.12 6.64
C GLU A 179 0.96 21.27 5.44
N LEU A 180 -0.21 20.61 5.49
CA LEU A 180 -0.75 19.90 4.33
C LEU A 180 -1.11 20.86 3.18
N ALA A 181 -1.69 22.01 3.49
CA ALA A 181 -1.99 23.03 2.49
C ALA A 181 -0.71 23.60 1.84
N LYS A 182 0.38 23.78 2.60
CA LYS A 182 1.69 24.18 2.05
C LYS A 182 2.26 23.14 1.07
N LEU A 183 2.08 21.86 1.35
CA LEU A 183 2.48 20.77 0.44
C LEU A 183 1.61 20.68 -0.81
N GLY A 184 0.37 21.20 -0.73
CA GLY A 184 -0.56 21.30 -1.85
C GLY A 184 -1.32 20.01 -2.18
N PRO A 185 -1.87 19.90 -3.41
CA PRO A 185 -2.79 18.84 -3.79
C PRO A 185 -2.27 17.43 -3.63
N ASN A 186 -0.97 17.21 -3.84
CA ASN A 186 -0.34 15.90 -3.65
C ASN A 186 -0.55 15.34 -2.23
N ALA A 187 -0.73 16.21 -1.23
CA ALA A 187 -0.94 15.85 0.17
C ALA A 187 -2.42 15.71 0.56
N ALA A 188 -3.33 15.57 -0.41
CA ALA A 188 -4.77 15.46 -0.17
C ALA A 188 -5.15 14.31 0.78
N ASN A 189 -4.41 13.20 0.78
CA ASN A 189 -4.63 12.06 1.67
C ASN A 189 -3.71 12.04 2.91
N GLY A 190 -3.00 13.15 3.17
CA GLY A 190 -1.94 13.22 4.16
C GLY A 190 -0.56 13.05 3.53
N ALA A 191 0.48 13.26 4.31
CA ALA A 191 1.85 13.12 3.85
C ALA A 191 2.74 12.47 4.91
N ILE A 192 3.72 11.68 4.47
CA ILE A 192 4.81 11.18 5.29
C ILE A 192 6.10 11.80 4.78
N TYR A 193 6.79 12.51 5.63
CA TYR A 193 8.02 13.20 5.29
C TYR A 193 9.25 12.44 5.82
N ILE A 194 10.17 12.12 4.91
CA ILE A 194 11.38 11.36 5.20
C ILE A 194 12.59 12.24 4.90
N THR A 195 13.51 12.33 5.85
CA THR A 195 14.82 12.90 5.61
C THR A 195 15.88 11.83 5.72
N THR A 196 16.83 11.84 4.82
CA THR A 196 18.01 10.99 4.90
C THR A 196 19.14 11.68 5.67
N LYS A 197 20.11 10.89 6.10
CA LYS A 197 21.30 11.38 6.77
C LYS A 197 22.06 12.36 5.88
N GLN A 198 22.54 13.44 6.45
CA GLN A 198 23.33 14.47 5.78
C GLN A 198 24.77 14.47 6.29
N ALA A 199 25.70 14.93 5.47
CA ALA A 199 27.07 15.18 5.92
C ALA A 199 27.09 16.35 6.92
N LYS A 200 27.98 16.24 7.91
CA LYS A 200 28.28 17.35 8.82
C LYS A 200 29.58 17.99 8.40
N GLY A 201 29.60 19.31 8.30
CA GLY A 201 30.80 20.07 7.95
C GLY A 201 31.98 19.74 8.88
N GLY A 202 33.18 19.55 8.32
CA GLY A 202 34.37 19.22 9.04
C GLY A 202 34.50 17.82 9.63
N ILE A 203 33.43 16.97 9.49
CA ILE A 203 33.43 15.61 10.05
C ILE A 203 33.52 14.59 8.93
N ARG A 204 34.51 13.73 8.98
CA ARG A 204 34.57 12.52 8.15
C ARG A 204 33.92 11.36 8.88
N SER A 205 33.12 10.57 8.19
CA SER A 205 32.47 9.39 8.75
C SER A 205 32.31 8.31 7.69
N ILE A 206 32.65 7.09 8.06
CA ILE A 206 32.34 5.88 7.31
C ILE A 206 31.43 5.05 8.22
N SER A 207 30.27 4.66 7.71
CA SER A 207 29.33 3.83 8.46
C SER A 207 29.01 2.57 7.67
N LEU A 208 29.07 1.43 8.33
CA LEU A 208 28.71 0.12 7.79
C LEU A 208 27.60 -0.47 8.67
N ASN A 209 26.52 -0.92 8.07
CA ASN A 209 25.49 -1.70 8.72
C ASN A 209 25.21 -2.95 7.89
N SER A 210 25.24 -4.12 8.51
CA SER A 210 24.97 -5.37 7.84
C SER A 210 24.25 -6.33 8.78
N TYR A 211 23.34 -7.13 8.22
CA TYR A 211 22.79 -8.29 8.91
C TYR A 211 22.73 -9.52 8.00
N PHE A 212 22.72 -10.67 8.63
CA PHE A 212 22.45 -11.95 8.01
C PHE A 212 21.47 -12.74 8.89
N GLY A 213 20.58 -13.48 8.26
CA GLY A 213 19.62 -14.29 9.00
C GLY A 213 18.75 -15.13 8.09
N TYR A 214 17.65 -15.57 8.64
CA TYR A 214 16.72 -16.49 7.99
C TYR A 214 15.28 -16.02 8.16
N VAL A 215 14.51 -16.25 7.10
CA VAL A 215 13.06 -16.14 7.04
C VAL A 215 12.49 -17.53 7.16
N THR A 216 11.61 -17.76 8.13
CA THR A 216 11.02 -19.08 8.39
C THR A 216 9.50 -19.01 8.27
N PRO A 217 8.83 -20.05 7.75
CA PRO A 217 7.37 -20.06 7.75
C PRO A 217 6.85 -20.15 9.20
N PRO A 218 5.67 -19.58 9.47
CA PRO A 218 4.97 -19.85 10.73
C PRO A 218 4.59 -21.33 10.77
N GLY A 219 4.61 -21.92 11.97
CA GLY A 219 4.10 -23.29 12.16
C GLY A 219 2.59 -23.31 11.89
N VAL A 220 2.19 -24.15 10.96
CA VAL A 220 0.77 -24.34 10.60
C VAL A 220 0.46 -25.83 10.72
N TYR A 221 -0.67 -26.15 11.34
CA TYR A 221 -1.12 -27.54 11.45
C TYR A 221 -1.88 -27.93 10.18
N THR A 222 -1.50 -29.06 9.58
CA THR A 222 -2.21 -29.64 8.44
C THR A 222 -3.13 -30.77 8.90
N THR A 223 -4.26 -30.90 8.22
CA THR A 223 -5.19 -32.01 8.38
C THR A 223 -5.00 -33.04 7.27
N ASN A 224 -5.56 -34.22 7.44
CA ASN A 224 -5.48 -35.33 6.48
C ASN A 224 -6.89 -35.80 6.07
N ALA A 225 -6.93 -36.77 5.15
CA ALA A 225 -8.17 -37.32 4.65
C ALA A 225 -9.06 -37.94 5.74
N SER A 226 -8.49 -38.48 6.83
CA SER A 226 -9.27 -38.98 7.95
C SER A 226 -10.07 -37.88 8.65
N TYR A 227 -9.46 -36.72 8.85
CA TYR A 227 -10.15 -35.57 9.41
C TYR A 227 -11.28 -35.11 8.50
N GLU A 228 -11.02 -35.08 7.18
CA GLU A 228 -12.03 -34.69 6.21
C GLU A 228 -13.17 -35.69 6.11
N ASP A 229 -12.87 -36.98 6.16
CA ASP A 229 -13.88 -38.04 6.19
C ASP A 229 -14.83 -37.85 7.39
N ASP A 230 -14.29 -37.66 8.58
CA ASP A 230 -15.07 -37.42 9.80
C ASP A 230 -15.93 -36.13 9.69
N PHE A 231 -15.35 -35.06 9.14
CA PHE A 231 -16.05 -33.81 8.91
C PHE A 231 -17.24 -34.01 7.97
N ARG A 232 -17.02 -34.60 6.78
CA ARG A 232 -18.07 -34.78 5.76
C ARG A 232 -19.14 -35.79 6.19
N LYS A 233 -18.78 -36.86 6.87
CA LYS A 233 -19.74 -37.84 7.41
C LYS A 233 -20.76 -37.22 8.32
N THR A 234 -20.44 -36.15 9.02
CA THR A 234 -21.39 -35.41 9.85
C THR A 234 -22.57 -34.89 9.02
N PHE A 235 -22.31 -34.40 7.83
CA PHE A 235 -23.34 -33.88 6.92
C PHE A 235 -24.07 -35.02 6.18
N TYR A 236 -23.29 -35.98 5.64
CA TYR A 236 -23.86 -37.11 4.90
C TYR A 236 -24.76 -37.98 5.76
N ASN A 237 -24.41 -38.25 7.00
CA ASN A 237 -25.23 -39.03 7.91
C ASN A 237 -26.58 -38.35 8.21
N ARG A 238 -26.58 -37.04 8.24
CA ARG A 238 -27.77 -36.26 8.62
C ARG A 238 -28.68 -35.98 7.43
N TYR A 239 -28.14 -35.69 6.24
CA TYR A 239 -28.92 -35.15 5.12
C TYR A 239 -28.84 -35.93 3.80
N ALA A 240 -27.81 -36.78 3.60
CA ALA A 240 -27.61 -37.44 2.33
C ALA A 240 -28.74 -38.47 2.03
N ASN A 241 -29.32 -38.39 0.84
CA ASN A 241 -30.17 -39.43 0.29
C ASN A 241 -29.36 -40.66 -0.21
N ALA A 242 -30.02 -41.67 -0.77
CA ALA A 242 -29.31 -42.87 -1.25
C ALA A 242 -28.31 -42.56 -2.37
N GLU A 243 -28.68 -41.68 -3.28
CA GLU A 243 -27.83 -41.24 -4.40
C GLU A 243 -26.59 -40.48 -3.92
N ASN A 244 -26.79 -39.49 -3.05
CA ASN A 244 -25.68 -38.74 -2.46
C ASN A 244 -24.72 -39.64 -1.69
N ARG A 245 -25.22 -40.64 -0.97
CA ARG A 245 -24.37 -41.62 -0.27
C ARG A 245 -23.60 -42.51 -1.23
N ALA A 246 -24.19 -42.89 -2.36
CA ALA A 246 -23.49 -43.67 -3.38
C ALA A 246 -22.37 -42.88 -4.07
N ASN A 247 -22.50 -41.55 -4.13
CA ASN A 247 -21.53 -40.63 -4.71
C ASN A 247 -20.51 -40.11 -3.69
N TYR A 248 -20.48 -40.68 -2.46
CA TYR A 248 -19.47 -40.27 -1.46
C TYR A 248 -18.06 -40.53 -1.99
N PRO A 249 -17.11 -39.57 -1.87
CA PRO A 249 -15.76 -39.71 -2.40
C PRO A 249 -15.01 -40.92 -1.81
N GLY A 250 -14.73 -41.93 -2.67
CA GLY A 250 -14.12 -43.20 -2.25
C GLY A 250 -12.74 -43.02 -1.62
N PHE A 251 -11.98 -42.04 -2.09
CA PHE A 251 -10.64 -41.74 -1.54
C PHE A 251 -10.68 -41.31 -0.07
N LEU A 252 -11.77 -40.73 0.45
CA LEU A 252 -11.92 -40.35 1.86
C LEU A 252 -12.16 -41.55 2.75
N SER A 253 -12.76 -42.63 2.24
CA SER A 253 -13.10 -43.81 3.01
C SER A 253 -12.06 -44.93 2.92
N ASP A 254 -11.19 -44.91 1.91
CA ASP A 254 -10.13 -45.92 1.72
C ASP A 254 -8.90 -45.65 2.61
N LYS A 255 -8.97 -46.15 3.83
CA LYS A 255 -7.88 -46.01 4.81
C LYS A 255 -6.59 -46.81 4.43
N THR A 256 -6.64 -47.62 3.42
CA THR A 256 -5.47 -48.38 2.93
C THR A 256 -4.63 -47.59 1.96
N ASN A 257 -5.19 -46.50 1.39
CA ASN A 257 -4.47 -45.64 0.48
C ASN A 257 -3.60 -44.61 1.25
N SER A 258 -2.31 -44.94 1.37
CA SER A 258 -1.34 -44.08 2.05
C SER A 258 -1.16 -42.70 1.42
N ASP A 259 -1.49 -42.58 0.13
CA ASP A 259 -1.37 -41.29 -0.56
C ASP A 259 -2.35 -40.25 -0.06
N TYR A 260 -3.50 -40.65 0.45
CA TYR A 260 -4.53 -39.74 0.97
C TYR A 260 -4.71 -39.78 2.48
N PHE A 261 -4.49 -40.94 3.10
CA PHE A 261 -4.63 -41.14 4.54
C PHE A 261 -3.32 -41.00 5.33
N GLY A 262 -2.18 -40.99 4.64
CA GLY A 262 -0.89 -40.72 5.26
C GLY A 262 -0.78 -39.27 5.78
N PRO A 263 0.21 -38.96 6.60
CA PRO A 263 0.48 -37.59 7.00
C PRO A 263 0.78 -36.75 5.74
N SER A 264 -0.07 -35.78 5.48
CA SER A 264 0.12 -34.84 4.37
C SER A 264 0.65 -33.52 4.91
N ASN A 265 1.95 -33.27 4.73
CA ASN A 265 2.55 -32.02 5.11
C ASN A 265 2.86 -31.16 3.88
N TRP A 266 1.80 -30.62 3.30
CA TRP A 266 1.90 -29.73 2.14
C TRP A 266 2.72 -28.47 2.41
N ASN A 267 2.78 -28.03 3.67
CA ASN A 267 3.57 -26.87 4.03
C ASN A 267 5.07 -27.11 3.85
N ASP A 268 5.56 -28.30 4.13
CA ASP A 268 6.98 -28.62 3.95
C ASP A 268 7.41 -28.68 2.48
N LEU A 269 6.46 -28.85 1.57
CA LEU A 269 6.72 -28.81 0.13
C LEU A 269 6.74 -27.41 -0.45
N TYR A 270 5.95 -26.50 0.13
CA TYR A 270 5.74 -25.19 -0.41
C TYR A 270 6.50 -24.10 0.35
N TYR A 271 6.61 -24.26 1.68
CA TYR A 271 7.31 -23.31 2.52
C TYR A 271 8.70 -23.80 2.91
N GLN A 272 9.65 -22.90 2.88
CA GLN A 272 11.04 -23.18 3.20
C GLN A 272 11.62 -22.12 4.15
N THR A 273 12.71 -22.50 4.82
CA THR A 273 13.56 -21.54 5.51
C THR A 273 14.55 -20.96 4.52
N ALA A 274 14.53 -19.67 4.34
CA ALA A 274 15.29 -18.97 3.32
C ALA A 274 16.23 -17.91 3.91
N PRO A 275 17.38 -17.62 3.29
CA PRO A 275 18.31 -16.61 3.78
C PRO A 275 17.80 -15.18 3.51
N ALA A 276 18.05 -14.28 4.48
CA ALA A 276 17.86 -12.85 4.34
C ALA A 276 19.12 -12.12 4.77
N TYR A 277 19.60 -11.18 3.97
CA TYR A 277 20.77 -10.39 4.31
C TYR A 277 20.72 -8.96 3.75
N ASN A 278 21.48 -8.09 4.40
CA ASN A 278 21.58 -6.68 4.05
C ASN A 278 23.00 -6.19 4.29
N ALA A 279 23.47 -5.27 3.45
CA ALA A 279 24.71 -4.54 3.68
C ALA A 279 24.56 -3.10 3.18
N ASN A 280 24.87 -2.13 4.02
CA ASN A 280 24.77 -0.71 3.72
C ASN A 280 26.06 0.01 4.11
N LEU A 281 26.61 0.79 3.19
CA LEU A 281 27.80 1.61 3.37
C LEU A 281 27.42 3.08 3.20
N GLY A 282 27.83 3.91 4.14
CA GLY A 282 27.71 5.36 4.06
C GLY A 282 29.06 6.02 4.23
N ILE A 283 29.41 6.95 3.35
CA ILE A 283 30.65 7.74 3.42
C ILE A 283 30.25 9.20 3.37
N SER A 284 30.72 9.99 4.33
CA SER A 284 30.50 11.43 4.33
C SER A 284 31.77 12.20 4.72
N GLY A 285 31.89 13.40 4.18
CA GLY A 285 33.03 14.27 4.47
C GLY A 285 32.86 15.64 3.84
N GLY A 286 33.89 16.46 3.97
CA GLY A 286 33.94 17.79 3.41
C GLY A 286 34.18 18.86 4.48
N THR A 287 34.04 20.11 4.08
CA THR A 287 34.19 21.29 4.92
C THR A 287 32.81 21.84 5.33
N GLU A 288 32.80 22.91 6.13
CA GLU A 288 31.58 23.65 6.47
C GLU A 288 30.93 24.29 5.21
N ARG A 289 31.75 24.65 4.20
CA ARG A 289 31.26 25.27 2.96
C ARG A 289 30.91 24.30 1.87
N ALA A 290 31.50 23.11 1.87
CA ALA A 290 31.23 22.07 0.86
C ALA A 290 31.34 20.70 1.51
N ASN A 291 30.25 19.97 1.54
CA ASN A 291 30.20 18.63 2.09
C ASN A 291 29.41 17.69 1.19
N PHE A 292 29.72 16.43 1.31
CA PHE A 292 29.07 15.39 0.54
C PHE A 292 28.80 14.17 1.40
N ARG A 293 27.79 13.44 1.03
CA ARG A 293 27.48 12.09 1.52
C ARG A 293 27.19 11.18 0.34
N PHE A 294 27.83 10.04 0.35
CA PHE A 294 27.56 8.93 -0.53
C PHE A 294 27.01 7.77 0.31
N PHE A 295 26.00 7.06 -0.19
CA PHE A 295 25.57 5.80 0.39
C PHE A 295 25.30 4.75 -0.69
N GLY A 296 25.48 3.49 -0.35
CA GLY A 296 25.13 2.35 -1.17
C GLY A 296 24.63 1.22 -0.29
N GLY A 297 23.68 0.47 -0.78
CA GLY A 297 23.09 -0.62 -0.03
C GLY A 297 22.57 -1.73 -0.92
N LEU A 298 22.59 -2.94 -0.39
CA LEU A 298 21.93 -4.09 -0.96
C LEU A 298 21.11 -4.81 0.11
N THR A 299 19.97 -5.35 -0.28
CA THR A 299 19.12 -6.19 0.58
C THR A 299 18.65 -7.37 -0.25
N LYS A 300 18.71 -8.56 0.31
CA LYS A 300 18.14 -9.77 -0.29
C LYS A 300 17.27 -10.47 0.75
N ASP A 301 16.08 -10.87 0.34
CA ASP A 301 15.17 -11.75 1.05
C ASP A 301 14.73 -12.83 0.07
N ALA A 302 15.10 -14.07 0.33
CA ALA A 302 14.77 -15.16 -0.58
C ALA A 302 13.33 -15.66 -0.42
N GLY A 303 12.57 -15.08 0.53
CA GLY A 303 11.18 -15.48 0.77
C GLY A 303 11.04 -16.83 1.46
N ASN A 304 9.93 -17.01 2.15
CA ASN A 304 9.61 -18.26 2.86
C ASN A 304 8.77 -19.24 2.03
N ALA A 305 8.32 -18.84 0.86
CA ALA A 305 7.64 -19.72 -0.11
C ALA A 305 8.54 -19.96 -1.31
N ASP A 306 8.39 -21.11 -1.91
CA ASP A 306 9.14 -21.50 -3.10
C ASP A 306 8.98 -20.50 -4.23
N ASP A 307 10.00 -20.27 -5.04
CA ASP A 307 10.07 -19.29 -6.13
C ASP A 307 9.71 -17.84 -5.74
N THR A 308 9.82 -17.48 -4.45
CA THR A 308 9.68 -16.08 -4.04
C THR A 308 11.03 -15.46 -3.71
N GLY A 309 11.21 -14.20 -4.07
CA GLY A 309 12.44 -13.50 -3.78
C GLY A 309 12.35 -12.00 -3.98
N PHE A 310 13.17 -11.26 -3.25
CA PHE A 310 13.27 -9.82 -3.37
C PHE A 310 14.71 -9.35 -3.22
N ASN A 311 15.22 -8.68 -4.25
CA ASN A 311 16.54 -8.07 -4.25
C ASN A 311 16.39 -6.56 -4.42
N LYS A 312 17.08 -5.80 -3.59
CA LYS A 312 17.10 -4.33 -3.62
C LYS A 312 18.52 -3.81 -3.63
N TYR A 313 18.81 -2.92 -4.57
CA TYR A 313 20.07 -2.20 -4.70
C TYR A 313 19.79 -0.72 -4.62
N ASN A 314 20.48 0.02 -3.75
CA ASN A 314 20.31 1.45 -3.58
C ASN A 314 21.66 2.16 -3.72
N LEU A 315 21.65 3.30 -4.39
CA LEU A 315 22.75 4.24 -4.41
C LEU A 315 22.22 5.66 -4.19
N GLY A 316 22.99 6.50 -3.53
CA GLY A 316 22.63 7.91 -3.41
C GLY A 316 23.81 8.79 -3.09
N VAL A 317 23.68 10.03 -3.55
CA VAL A 317 24.66 11.09 -3.34
C VAL A 317 23.93 12.34 -2.89
N SER A 318 24.43 12.97 -1.84
CA SER A 318 24.03 14.32 -1.47
C SER A 318 25.24 15.25 -1.40
N VAL A 319 25.08 16.45 -1.94
CA VAL A 319 26.09 17.49 -1.96
C VAL A 319 25.46 18.77 -1.46
N ASN A 320 26.11 19.43 -0.50
CA ASN A 320 25.72 20.74 -0.02
C ASN A 320 26.89 21.68 -0.17
N MET A 321 26.69 22.82 -0.81
CA MET A 321 27.69 23.84 -1.05
C MET A 321 27.17 25.21 -0.66
N ALA A 322 28.02 26.01 -0.04
CA ALA A 322 27.82 27.43 0.19
C ALA A 322 28.98 28.23 -0.52
N PRO A 323 28.86 28.41 -1.87
CA PRO A 323 29.90 29.12 -2.64
C PRO A 323 30.12 30.52 -2.09
N PHE A 324 29.06 31.19 -1.68
CA PHE A 324 29.05 32.49 -1.03
C PHE A 324 28.30 32.43 0.30
N THR A 325 28.49 33.35 1.17
CA THR A 325 27.79 33.43 2.46
C THR A 325 26.28 33.65 2.33
N TRP A 326 25.86 34.15 1.20
CA TRP A 326 24.46 34.43 0.87
C TRP A 326 23.84 33.39 -0.08
N LEU A 327 24.65 32.49 -0.67
CA LEU A 327 24.16 31.49 -1.66
C LEU A 327 24.48 30.07 -1.20
N THR A 328 23.47 29.21 -1.21
CA THR A 328 23.60 27.78 -0.97
C THR A 328 23.04 26.98 -2.13
N VAL A 329 23.70 25.89 -2.46
CA VAL A 329 23.28 24.91 -3.46
C VAL A 329 23.28 23.54 -2.80
N SER A 330 22.14 22.88 -2.81
CA SER A 330 21.97 21.53 -2.26
C SER A 330 21.44 20.61 -3.33
N SER A 331 22.04 19.45 -3.48
CA SER A 331 21.57 18.42 -4.39
C SER A 331 21.55 17.07 -3.70
N ILE A 332 20.47 16.33 -3.90
CA ILE A 332 20.35 14.93 -3.49
C ILE A 332 19.85 14.16 -4.69
N VAL A 333 20.54 13.09 -5.05
CA VAL A 333 20.13 12.15 -6.09
C VAL A 333 20.22 10.76 -5.50
N SER A 334 19.18 9.97 -5.69
CA SER A 334 19.17 8.56 -5.29
C SER A 334 18.53 7.70 -6.36
N THR A 335 19.02 6.47 -6.47
CA THR A 335 18.50 5.46 -7.37
C THR A 335 18.34 4.14 -6.64
N ALA A 336 17.36 3.37 -7.06
CA ALA A 336 17.12 2.04 -6.57
C ALA A 336 16.75 1.11 -7.72
N ARG A 337 17.19 -0.15 -7.63
CA ARG A 337 16.72 -1.25 -8.45
C ARG A 337 16.09 -2.29 -7.53
N LEU A 338 14.87 -2.69 -7.85
CA LEU A 338 14.07 -3.68 -7.16
C LEU A 338 13.82 -4.82 -8.13
N ASP A 339 14.31 -6.01 -7.82
CA ASP A 339 14.03 -7.24 -8.57
C ASP A 339 13.21 -8.15 -7.64
N ARG A 340 12.10 -8.68 -8.14
CA ARG A 340 11.20 -9.54 -7.38
C ARG A 340 10.79 -10.73 -8.21
N ASP A 341 10.99 -11.92 -7.65
CA ASP A 341 10.45 -13.16 -8.12
C ASP A 341 9.17 -13.44 -7.34
N ARG A 342 8.10 -13.83 -8.03
CA ARG A 342 6.78 -14.03 -7.44
C ARG A 342 6.38 -15.47 -7.59
N ASN A 343 5.92 -16.05 -6.49
CA ASN A 343 5.29 -17.33 -6.54
C ASN A 343 3.87 -17.19 -7.10
N ARG A 344 3.56 -18.01 -8.05
CA ARG A 344 2.20 -18.24 -8.43
C ARG A 344 1.64 -19.26 -7.48
N SER A 345 0.57 -18.90 -6.86
CA SER A 345 -0.22 -19.86 -6.13
C SER A 345 -0.35 -21.11 -7.01
N PHE A 346 0.09 -22.27 -6.51
CA PHE A 346 -0.15 -23.53 -7.19
C PHE A 346 -1.64 -23.91 -7.30
N ARG A 347 -2.49 -22.92 -7.21
CA ARG A 347 -3.92 -22.91 -7.53
C ARG A 347 -4.18 -22.56 -8.98
N ASP A 348 -3.24 -22.89 -9.86
CA ASP A 348 -3.46 -22.69 -11.28
C ASP A 348 -4.43 -23.75 -11.83
N ARG A 349 -5.62 -23.28 -12.17
CA ARG A 349 -6.74 -24.11 -12.59
C ARG A 349 -6.41 -25.05 -13.77
N PHE A 350 -5.60 -24.60 -14.72
CA PHE A 350 -5.31 -25.39 -15.92
C PHE A 350 -4.24 -26.44 -15.67
N ALA A 351 -3.27 -26.14 -14.82
CA ALA A 351 -2.25 -27.10 -14.47
C ALA A 351 -2.82 -28.30 -13.72
N GLU A 352 -3.71 -28.05 -12.78
CA GLU A 352 -4.33 -29.11 -12.00
C GLU A 352 -5.16 -30.07 -12.85
N ALA A 353 -5.95 -29.55 -13.79
CA ALA A 353 -6.77 -30.38 -14.68
C ALA A 353 -5.94 -31.41 -15.47
N ARG A 354 -4.64 -31.13 -15.75
CA ARG A 354 -3.75 -32.06 -16.45
C ARG A 354 -3.20 -33.15 -15.54
N TYR A 355 -2.87 -32.81 -14.30
CA TYR A 355 -2.20 -33.70 -13.36
C TYR A 355 -3.14 -34.39 -12.40
N ILE A 356 -4.38 -33.96 -12.32
CA ILE A 356 -5.46 -34.61 -11.58
C ILE A 356 -6.49 -35.15 -12.60
N PRO A 357 -6.41 -36.43 -12.98
CA PRO A 357 -7.35 -37.03 -13.95
C PRO A 357 -8.81 -37.01 -13.48
N ASP A 358 -9.02 -37.10 -12.17
CA ASP A 358 -10.32 -36.94 -11.53
C ASP A 358 -10.27 -35.81 -10.53
N LEU A 359 -10.95 -34.69 -10.81
CA LEU A 359 -10.98 -33.51 -9.98
C LEU A 359 -11.58 -33.73 -8.59
N ARG A 360 -12.25 -34.88 -8.39
CA ARG A 360 -12.79 -35.30 -7.08
C ARG A 360 -11.77 -36.00 -6.20
N VAL A 361 -10.58 -36.26 -6.74
CA VAL A 361 -9.49 -36.91 -6.03
C VAL A 361 -8.33 -35.91 -5.83
N PRO A 362 -7.95 -35.57 -4.59
CA PRO A 362 -6.84 -34.65 -4.36
C PRO A 362 -5.50 -35.26 -4.78
N ILE A 363 -4.56 -34.43 -5.24
CA ILE A 363 -3.18 -34.84 -5.43
C ILE A 363 -2.55 -35.11 -4.06
N SER A 364 -1.97 -36.30 -3.89
CA SER A 364 -1.16 -36.61 -2.72
C SER A 364 0.22 -35.95 -2.82
N PRO A 365 0.74 -35.36 -1.72
CA PRO A 365 2.11 -34.85 -1.68
C PRO A 365 3.18 -35.92 -1.90
N ASN A 366 2.82 -37.19 -1.71
CA ASN A 366 3.71 -38.33 -1.92
C ASN A 366 3.60 -38.93 -3.35
N ALA A 367 2.70 -38.44 -4.18
CA ALA A 367 2.49 -38.96 -5.51
C ALA A 367 3.53 -38.44 -6.50
N SER A 368 3.99 -39.29 -7.41
CA SER A 368 4.97 -38.92 -8.44
C SER A 368 4.47 -37.85 -9.39
N ASN A 369 3.14 -37.77 -9.62
CA ASN A 369 2.52 -36.76 -10.44
C ASN A 369 2.64 -35.36 -9.83
N TYR A 370 2.67 -35.24 -8.49
CA TYR A 370 2.88 -33.97 -7.84
C TYR A 370 4.33 -33.46 -8.04
N SER A 371 5.32 -34.34 -7.94
CA SER A 371 6.70 -33.98 -8.26
C SER A 371 6.87 -33.54 -9.72
N ALA A 372 6.17 -34.24 -10.65
CA ALA A 372 6.14 -33.82 -12.05
C ALA A 372 5.49 -32.43 -12.23
N TYR A 373 4.40 -32.17 -11.52
CA TYR A 373 3.74 -30.87 -11.52
C TYR A 373 4.68 -29.76 -11.03
N LEU A 374 5.35 -29.93 -9.89
CA LEU A 374 6.30 -28.95 -9.37
C LEU A 374 7.44 -28.68 -10.36
N SER A 375 7.99 -29.71 -11.00
CA SER A 375 9.04 -29.53 -12.00
C SER A 375 8.61 -28.73 -13.23
N GLU A 376 7.31 -28.72 -13.55
CA GLU A 376 6.76 -27.87 -14.59
C GLU A 376 6.50 -26.44 -14.10
N VAL A 377 6.11 -26.28 -12.82
CA VAL A 377 5.99 -24.93 -12.19
C VAL A 377 7.34 -24.22 -12.20
N ASP A 378 8.45 -24.92 -11.93
CA ASP A 378 9.81 -24.37 -11.98
C ASP A 378 10.21 -23.80 -13.36
N LYS A 379 9.57 -24.26 -14.43
CA LYS A 379 9.78 -23.72 -15.78
C LYS A 379 9.04 -22.41 -16.05
N SER A 380 8.09 -22.06 -15.20
CA SER A 380 7.36 -20.80 -15.30
C SER A 380 8.23 -19.63 -14.82
N ALA A 381 7.89 -18.42 -15.20
CA ALA A 381 8.58 -17.21 -14.76
C ALA A 381 7.58 -16.07 -14.48
N ASP A 382 7.81 -15.32 -13.43
CA ASP A 382 7.13 -14.05 -13.15
C ASP A 382 8.15 -13.05 -12.58
N LEU A 383 8.99 -12.53 -13.48
CA LEU A 383 10.11 -11.67 -13.16
C LEU A 383 9.66 -10.21 -13.18
N ASN A 384 9.88 -9.53 -12.08
CA ASN A 384 9.48 -8.13 -11.93
C ASN A 384 10.69 -7.30 -11.56
N ARG A 385 10.98 -6.27 -12.37
CA ARG A 385 12.05 -5.30 -12.14
C ARG A 385 11.49 -3.91 -12.12
N THR A 386 11.88 -3.13 -11.11
CA THR A 386 11.61 -1.69 -11.07
C THR A 386 12.90 -0.94 -10.84
N THR A 387 13.16 0.06 -11.68
CA THR A 387 14.27 1.00 -11.50
C THR A 387 13.68 2.35 -11.15
N ALA A 388 14.15 2.95 -10.05
CA ALA A 388 13.72 4.27 -9.60
C ALA A 388 14.90 5.23 -9.56
N LEU A 389 14.67 6.47 -9.95
CA LEU A 389 15.63 7.57 -9.87
C LEU A 389 14.90 8.81 -9.37
N ASN A 390 15.35 9.37 -8.27
CA ASN A 390 14.79 10.61 -7.75
C ASN A 390 15.88 11.60 -7.39
N GLY A 391 15.56 12.88 -7.47
CA GLY A 391 16.50 13.94 -7.20
C GLY A 391 15.85 15.28 -6.88
N ASN A 392 16.59 16.05 -6.10
CA ASN A 392 16.23 17.41 -5.72
C ASN A 392 17.49 18.30 -5.84
N LEU A 393 17.41 19.34 -6.66
CA LEU A 393 18.38 20.40 -6.73
C LEU A 393 17.75 21.69 -6.20
N THR A 394 18.23 22.19 -5.09
CA THR A 394 17.75 23.44 -4.47
C THR A 394 18.84 24.49 -4.48
N ILE A 395 18.53 25.67 -5.00
CA ILE A 395 19.35 26.86 -4.95
C ILE A 395 18.64 27.86 -4.03
N ALA A 396 19.32 28.33 -3.01
CA ALA A 396 18.74 29.31 -2.09
C ALA A 396 19.70 30.48 -1.84
N ALA A 397 19.16 31.69 -1.95
CA ALA A 397 19.87 32.93 -1.69
C ALA A 397 19.28 33.65 -0.46
N LYS A 398 20.12 34.11 0.47
CA LYS A 398 19.74 34.89 1.64
C LYS A 398 20.34 36.27 1.55
N LEU A 399 19.49 37.23 1.20
CA LEU A 399 19.84 38.64 1.00
C LEU A 399 19.27 39.46 2.17
N SER A 400 20.00 39.49 3.29
CA SER A 400 19.51 40.09 4.54
C SER A 400 18.21 39.41 5.04
N ARG A 401 17.11 40.11 4.95
CA ARG A 401 15.78 39.64 5.36
C ARG A 401 15.02 38.92 4.25
N LEU A 402 15.45 39.07 3.00
CA LEU A 402 14.88 38.38 1.85
C LEU A 402 15.56 37.04 1.64
N LYS A 403 14.76 35.98 1.53
CA LYS A 403 15.21 34.64 1.19
C LYS A 403 14.54 34.21 -0.10
N LEU A 404 15.33 33.86 -1.09
CA LEU A 404 14.85 33.32 -2.38
C LEU A 404 15.23 31.86 -2.46
N SER A 405 14.36 31.02 -2.98
CA SER A 405 14.65 29.60 -3.22
C SER A 405 14.03 29.13 -4.51
N SER A 406 14.76 28.31 -5.22
CA SER A 406 14.31 27.58 -6.41
C SER A 406 14.68 26.11 -6.24
N ALA A 407 13.71 25.22 -6.32
CA ALA A 407 13.90 23.77 -6.25
C ALA A 407 13.44 23.14 -7.56
N PHE A 408 14.35 22.39 -8.19
CA PHE A 408 14.04 21.48 -9.28
C PHE A 408 14.02 20.06 -8.72
N ILE A 409 12.88 19.40 -8.87
CA ILE A 409 12.61 18.07 -8.34
C ILE A 409 12.25 17.14 -9.48
N PHE A 410 12.82 15.96 -9.44
CA PHE A 410 12.63 14.92 -10.42
C PHE A 410 12.40 13.59 -9.72
N ASP A 411 11.39 12.84 -10.15
CA ASP A 411 11.13 11.47 -9.75
C ASP A 411 10.75 10.65 -10.97
N TYR A 412 11.41 9.50 -11.15
CA TYR A 412 11.21 8.58 -12.25
C TYR A 412 11.23 7.16 -11.74
N SER A 413 10.25 6.38 -12.14
CA SER A 413 10.24 4.94 -11.91
C SER A 413 9.82 4.21 -13.17
N GLU A 414 10.57 3.17 -13.52
CA GLU A 414 10.33 2.29 -14.66
C GLU A 414 10.14 0.87 -14.15
N SER A 415 9.07 0.22 -14.58
CA SER A 415 8.75 -1.15 -14.19
C SER A 415 8.65 -2.03 -15.43
N VAL A 416 9.30 -3.19 -15.36
CA VAL A 416 9.23 -4.26 -16.36
C VAL A 416 8.74 -5.52 -15.65
N ARG A 417 7.80 -6.22 -16.26
CA ARG A 417 7.34 -7.52 -15.81
C ARG A 417 7.30 -8.48 -16.99
N ASP A 418 7.98 -9.61 -16.86
CA ASP A 418 7.96 -10.69 -17.82
C ASP A 418 7.35 -11.93 -17.16
N HIS A 419 6.27 -12.42 -17.76
CA HIS A 419 5.52 -13.55 -17.25
C HIS A 419 5.45 -14.66 -18.31
N PHE A 420 5.73 -15.88 -17.92
CA PHE A 420 5.65 -17.06 -18.75
C PHE A 420 5.03 -18.23 -17.97
N THR A 421 4.09 -18.93 -18.61
CA THR A 421 3.56 -20.20 -18.12
C THR A 421 3.69 -21.26 -19.25
N PRO A 422 4.35 -22.39 -19.00
CA PRO A 422 4.59 -23.40 -20.02
C PRO A 422 3.30 -24.10 -20.46
N SER A 423 3.29 -24.65 -21.66
CA SER A 423 2.15 -25.34 -22.27
C SER A 423 1.69 -26.56 -21.45
N THR A 424 2.64 -27.17 -20.74
CA THR A 424 2.39 -28.29 -19.83
C THR A 424 1.47 -27.94 -18.67
N LEU A 425 1.50 -26.69 -18.21
CA LEU A 425 0.64 -26.18 -17.15
C LEU A 425 -0.67 -25.55 -17.68
N MET A 426 -0.82 -25.40 -19.00
CA MET A 426 -1.89 -24.66 -19.65
C MET A 426 -2.67 -25.50 -20.67
N ALA A 427 -2.84 -26.80 -20.41
CA ALA A 427 -3.58 -27.71 -21.30
C ALA A 427 -3.06 -27.72 -22.76
N GLY A 428 -1.75 -27.58 -22.96
CA GLY A 428 -1.10 -27.60 -24.27
C GLY A 428 -0.87 -26.23 -24.91
N SER A 429 -1.39 -25.15 -24.32
CA SER A 429 -1.18 -23.77 -24.80
C SER A 429 -0.35 -22.99 -23.79
N ASN A 430 0.82 -22.52 -24.17
CA ASN A 430 1.62 -21.66 -23.28
C ASN A 430 1.05 -20.23 -23.20
N PHE A 431 1.49 -19.52 -22.17
CA PHE A 431 1.10 -18.12 -21.96
C PHE A 431 2.34 -17.25 -21.78
N VAL A 432 2.38 -16.12 -22.46
CA VAL A 432 3.42 -15.10 -22.30
C VAL A 432 2.77 -13.74 -22.11
N SER A 433 3.25 -12.96 -21.14
CA SER A 433 2.92 -11.54 -21.08
C SER A 433 4.13 -10.71 -20.73
N THR A 434 4.13 -9.46 -21.23
CA THR A 434 5.13 -8.45 -20.93
C THR A 434 4.43 -7.14 -20.59
N TYR A 435 4.83 -6.55 -19.49
CA TYR A 435 4.46 -5.20 -19.08
C TYR A 435 5.71 -4.33 -19.03
N PHE A 436 5.63 -3.17 -19.63
CA PHE A 436 6.60 -2.09 -19.49
C PHE A 436 5.86 -0.79 -19.18
N GLY A 437 6.23 -0.13 -18.08
CA GLY A 437 5.62 1.14 -17.72
C GLY A 437 6.59 2.06 -17.02
N TYR A 438 6.40 3.38 -17.16
CA TYR A 438 7.14 4.35 -16.38
C TYR A 438 6.23 5.45 -15.85
N ASN A 439 6.57 5.93 -14.66
CA ASN A 439 6.04 7.15 -14.05
C ASN A 439 7.16 8.18 -14.01
N GLN A 440 6.87 9.41 -14.38
CA GLN A 440 7.82 10.52 -14.35
C GLN A 440 7.12 11.73 -13.75
N ARG A 441 7.76 12.36 -12.77
CA ARG A 441 7.36 13.66 -12.21
C ARG A 441 8.49 14.63 -12.34
N ILE A 442 8.19 15.81 -12.88
CA ILE A 442 9.06 16.98 -12.86
C ILE A 442 8.31 18.07 -12.10
N LEU A 443 8.95 18.64 -11.09
CA LEU A 443 8.38 19.69 -10.28
C LEU A 443 9.39 20.82 -10.09
N VAL A 444 8.96 22.04 -10.36
CA VAL A 444 9.73 23.27 -10.08
C VAL A 444 8.96 24.09 -9.06
N ASN A 445 9.64 24.43 -7.96
CA ASN A 445 9.05 25.24 -6.89
C ASN A 445 9.95 26.45 -6.62
N ASN A 446 9.42 27.66 -6.85
CA ASN A 446 10.08 28.92 -6.60
C ASN A 446 9.38 29.65 -5.47
N ALA A 447 10.16 30.17 -4.51
CA ALA A 447 9.61 30.89 -3.38
C ALA A 447 10.49 32.09 -2.98
N ALA A 448 9.83 33.16 -2.58
CA ALA A 448 10.42 34.31 -1.96
C ALA A 448 9.83 34.51 -0.55
N SER A 449 10.66 34.62 0.47
CA SER A 449 10.23 34.81 1.86
C SER A 449 10.92 36.06 2.43
N TYR A 450 10.15 36.90 3.12
CA TYR A 450 10.63 38.12 3.72
C TYR A 450 10.31 38.16 5.22
N ASP A 451 11.36 38.41 6.04
CA ASP A 451 11.22 38.57 7.48
C ASP A 451 11.04 40.07 7.79
N PHE A 452 9.80 40.47 8.15
CA PHE A 452 9.46 41.87 8.48
C PHE A 452 10.05 42.24 9.84
N ASP A 453 10.63 43.45 9.89
CA ASP A 453 11.03 44.06 11.13
C ASP A 453 9.86 44.88 11.68
N LEU A 454 9.31 44.46 12.79
CA LEU A 454 8.21 45.14 13.44
C LEU A 454 8.70 46.02 14.61
N ASN A 455 10.00 46.35 14.58
CA ASN A 455 10.69 47.24 15.58
C ASN A 455 10.58 46.71 17.03
N THR A 456 10.26 45.47 17.24
CA THR A 456 10.24 44.80 18.55
C THR A 456 10.60 43.36 18.45
N ASP A 457 11.38 42.85 19.38
CA ASP A 457 11.71 41.41 19.48
C ASP A 457 10.48 40.53 19.82
N ASN A 458 9.39 41.19 20.21
CA ASN A 458 8.16 40.54 20.63
C ASN A 458 7.25 40.14 19.47
N HIS A 459 7.43 40.73 18.30
CA HIS A 459 6.60 40.51 17.12
C HIS A 459 7.48 40.05 15.95
N LYS A 460 7.25 38.87 15.42
CA LYS A 460 7.96 38.35 14.24
C LYS A 460 6.94 37.94 13.19
N LEU A 461 7.03 38.59 12.03
CA LEU A 461 6.19 38.25 10.88
C LEU A 461 7.07 37.83 9.72
N THR A 462 6.82 36.64 9.20
CA THR A 462 7.43 36.14 7.97
C THR A 462 6.34 35.91 6.94
N VAL A 463 6.48 36.52 5.78
CA VAL A 463 5.59 36.27 4.64
C VAL A 463 6.39 35.59 3.53
N GLN A 464 5.79 34.56 2.95
CA GLN A 464 6.34 33.81 1.80
C GLN A 464 5.30 33.80 0.68
N ILE A 465 5.77 34.09 -0.52
CA ILE A 465 5.00 33.87 -1.77
C ILE A 465 5.76 32.88 -2.63
N GLY A 466 5.04 32.10 -3.41
CA GLY A 466 5.68 31.14 -4.30
C GLY A 466 4.78 30.66 -5.42
N GLN A 467 5.42 29.99 -6.35
CA GLN A 467 4.77 29.26 -7.44
C GLN A 467 5.34 27.86 -7.55
N GLN A 468 4.50 26.94 -7.98
CA GLN A 468 4.86 25.56 -8.24
C GLN A 468 4.31 25.14 -9.59
N PHE A 469 5.15 24.53 -10.41
CA PHE A 469 4.74 23.82 -11.63
C PHE A 469 5.12 22.36 -11.50
N GLN A 470 4.21 21.46 -11.82
CA GLN A 470 4.43 20.03 -11.82
C GLN A 470 3.85 19.43 -13.09
N THR A 471 4.59 18.53 -13.70
CA THR A 471 4.10 17.66 -14.78
C THR A 471 4.36 16.21 -14.39
N ASP A 472 3.32 15.41 -14.48
CA ASP A 472 3.35 13.97 -14.26
C ASP A 472 3.07 13.29 -15.59
N THR A 473 3.94 12.38 -16.00
CA THR A 473 3.74 11.55 -17.17
C THR A 473 3.72 10.09 -16.77
N TYR A 474 2.70 9.38 -17.20
CA TYR A 474 2.60 7.94 -17.07
C TYR A 474 2.47 7.33 -18.46
N LYS A 475 3.28 6.30 -18.75
CA LYS A 475 3.19 5.55 -19.99
C LYS A 475 3.38 4.08 -19.69
N TYR A 476 2.58 3.24 -20.35
CA TYR A 476 2.74 1.81 -20.25
C TYR A 476 2.43 1.11 -21.56
N ASN A 477 2.96 -0.08 -21.70
CA ASN A 477 2.70 -1.03 -22.76
C ASN A 477 2.55 -2.40 -22.12
N TYR A 478 1.42 -3.03 -22.37
CA TYR A 478 1.15 -4.39 -21.96
C TYR A 478 0.82 -5.23 -23.17
N THR A 479 1.39 -6.41 -23.24
CA THR A 479 1.11 -7.37 -24.29
C THR A 479 1.04 -8.76 -23.69
N ARG A 480 0.09 -9.54 -24.13
CA ARG A 480 -0.01 -10.96 -23.79
C ARG A 480 -0.32 -11.79 -25.02
N GLY A 481 0.06 -13.07 -24.98
CA GLY A 481 -0.26 -14.04 -26.00
C GLY A 481 -0.36 -15.44 -25.45
N TYR A 482 -1.20 -16.24 -26.04
CA TYR A 482 -1.34 -17.67 -25.81
C TYR A 482 -0.85 -18.44 -27.03
N ASN A 483 -0.55 -19.72 -26.83
CA ASN A 483 -0.25 -20.65 -27.90
C ASN A 483 0.96 -20.23 -28.74
N GLY A 484 2.05 -19.83 -28.08
CA GLY A 484 3.33 -19.60 -28.74
C GLY A 484 3.88 -20.89 -29.38
N PRO A 485 4.91 -20.77 -30.23
CA PRO A 485 5.39 -21.89 -31.06
C PRO A 485 5.90 -23.08 -30.24
N ASN A 486 6.46 -22.84 -29.09
CA ASN A 486 6.91 -23.84 -28.11
C ASN A 486 7.31 -23.15 -26.79
N ASP A 487 7.64 -23.94 -25.77
CA ASP A 487 8.00 -23.40 -24.45
C ASP A 487 9.43 -22.84 -24.36
N PHE A 488 10.26 -23.04 -25.38
CA PHE A 488 11.62 -22.49 -25.44
C PHE A 488 11.64 -21.07 -26.02
N ILE A 489 10.75 -20.80 -27.00
CA ILE A 489 10.65 -19.50 -27.65
C ILE A 489 9.50 -18.74 -27.01
N LYS A 490 9.84 -17.97 -25.97
CA LYS A 490 8.89 -17.18 -25.16
C LYS A 490 8.56 -15.86 -25.86
N ILE A 491 7.87 -15.91 -26.98
CA ILE A 491 7.47 -14.72 -27.75
C ILE A 491 5.96 -14.53 -27.73
N ILE A 492 5.56 -13.27 -27.69
CA ILE A 492 4.16 -12.85 -27.82
C ILE A 492 3.84 -12.72 -29.31
N ARG A 493 3.80 -13.82 -30.00
CA ARG A 493 3.39 -13.86 -31.39
C ARG A 493 2.87 -15.24 -31.72
N VAL A 494 1.68 -15.30 -32.23
CA VAL A 494 1.16 -16.51 -32.84
C VAL A 494 1.73 -16.59 -34.24
N LEU A 495 2.54 -17.60 -34.48
CA LEU A 495 3.07 -17.90 -35.83
C LEU A 495 2.06 -18.84 -36.49
N GLY A 496 1.13 -18.29 -37.27
CA GLY A 496 0.43 -19.06 -38.28
C GLY A 496 1.25 -19.10 -39.56
N ASN A 497 1.10 -20.15 -40.36
CA ASN A 497 1.63 -20.12 -41.74
C ASN A 497 0.89 -19.07 -42.53
N VAL A 498 1.61 -18.03 -42.96
CA VAL A 498 1.05 -16.92 -43.77
C VAL A 498 0.52 -17.45 -45.08
N TYR A 499 1.14 -18.51 -45.56
CA TYR A 499 0.76 -19.17 -46.82
C TYR A 499 0.49 -20.64 -46.56
N ASN A 500 -0.51 -21.17 -47.23
CA ASN A 500 -0.74 -22.59 -47.35
C ASN A 500 0.39 -23.26 -48.12
N ASN A 501 0.47 -24.59 -48.04
CA ASN A 501 1.50 -25.34 -48.78
C ASN A 501 1.44 -25.19 -50.32
N ASP A 502 0.34 -24.68 -50.84
CA ASP A 502 0.11 -24.38 -52.24
C ASP A 502 0.48 -22.93 -52.65
N GLY A 503 1.03 -22.15 -51.68
CA GLY A 503 1.42 -20.76 -51.91
C GLY A 503 0.27 -19.75 -51.83
N THR A 504 -0.95 -20.16 -51.52
CA THR A 504 -2.08 -19.25 -51.31
C THR A 504 -2.01 -18.67 -49.90
N LEU A 505 -2.52 -17.44 -49.72
CA LEU A 505 -2.66 -16.80 -48.40
C LEU A 505 -3.59 -17.69 -47.55
N ASN A 506 -3.13 -18.04 -46.36
CA ASN A 506 -3.94 -18.80 -45.42
C ASN A 506 -5.10 -17.88 -44.91
N PRO A 507 -6.38 -18.24 -45.19
CA PRO A 507 -7.50 -17.45 -44.74
C PRO A 507 -7.58 -17.34 -43.22
N ASP A 508 -7.10 -18.35 -42.49
CA ASP A 508 -7.04 -18.34 -41.03
C ASP A 508 -5.99 -17.35 -40.53
N TYR A 509 -4.97 -17.03 -41.31
CA TYR A 509 -4.02 -15.98 -41.01
C TYR A 509 -4.60 -14.59 -41.16
N LEU A 510 -5.50 -14.38 -42.15
CA LEU A 510 -6.20 -13.11 -42.35
C LEU A 510 -7.40 -12.92 -41.42
N ASN A 511 -8.07 -14.01 -41.07
CA ASN A 511 -9.05 -14.02 -40.00
C ASN A 511 -8.39 -14.13 -38.60
N ALA A 512 -7.15 -13.72 -38.61
CA ALA A 512 -6.18 -13.72 -37.59
C ALA A 512 -6.80 -13.79 -36.22
N TYR A 513 -6.57 -14.86 -35.59
CA TYR A 513 -6.62 -15.03 -34.16
C TYR A 513 -7.58 -14.06 -33.48
N PRO A 514 -8.65 -14.56 -32.96
CA PRO A 514 -9.54 -13.73 -32.14
C PRO A 514 -8.67 -12.90 -31.20
N ASP A 515 -8.95 -11.62 -31.02
CA ASP A 515 -8.20 -10.67 -30.18
C ASP A 515 -7.90 -11.20 -28.78
N PHE A 516 -8.55 -12.28 -28.34
CA PHE A 516 -8.29 -12.91 -27.07
C PHE A 516 -7.00 -13.76 -27.01
N TYR A 517 -6.41 -14.17 -28.15
CA TYR A 517 -5.13 -14.89 -28.16
C TYR A 517 -3.93 -13.96 -28.05
N VAL A 518 -4.00 -12.80 -28.67
CA VAL A 518 -2.98 -11.75 -28.56
C VAL A 518 -3.67 -10.45 -28.20
N PHE A 519 -3.29 -9.89 -27.07
CA PHE A 519 -3.82 -8.62 -26.58
C PHE A 519 -2.70 -7.64 -26.37
N ARG A 520 -2.85 -6.44 -26.89
CA ARG A 520 -1.90 -5.35 -26.71
C ARG A 520 -2.62 -4.09 -26.22
N PHE A 521 -2.11 -3.51 -25.16
CA PHE A 521 -2.63 -2.29 -24.56
C PHE A 521 -1.50 -1.28 -24.39
N LEU A 522 -1.71 -0.07 -24.88
CA LEU A 522 -0.73 1.01 -24.85
C LEU A 522 -1.43 2.30 -24.49
N ASP A 523 -0.94 2.99 -23.47
CA ASP A 523 -1.44 4.32 -23.14
C ASP A 523 -0.32 5.25 -22.65
N LYS A 524 -0.56 6.55 -22.79
CA LYS A 524 0.27 7.61 -22.24
C LYS A 524 -0.64 8.68 -21.67
N LEU A 525 -0.49 8.97 -20.40
CA LEU A 525 -1.21 10.01 -19.69
C LEU A 525 -0.24 11.11 -19.27
N GLU A 526 -0.71 12.35 -19.32
CA GLU A 526 0.04 13.50 -18.87
C GLU A 526 -0.87 14.41 -18.06
N SER A 527 -0.43 14.76 -16.87
CA SER A 527 -1.14 15.66 -15.96
C SER A 527 -0.26 16.81 -15.55
N ASN A 528 -0.78 18.01 -15.66
CA ASN A 528 -0.10 19.25 -15.31
C ASN A 528 -0.78 19.93 -14.14
N LEU A 529 0.01 20.42 -13.20
CA LEU A 529 -0.41 21.19 -12.04
C LEU A 529 0.36 22.50 -12.00
N PHE A 530 -0.35 23.61 -11.94
CA PHE A 530 0.23 24.91 -11.67
C PHE A 530 -0.40 25.53 -10.42
N SER A 531 0.43 26.04 -9.54
CA SER A 531 -0.01 26.57 -8.25
C SER A 531 0.68 27.89 -7.94
N VAL A 532 -0.07 28.81 -7.33
CA VAL A 532 0.48 29.99 -6.67
C VAL A 532 0.03 30.00 -5.21
N TYR A 533 0.90 30.42 -4.31
CA TYR A 533 0.60 30.38 -2.88
C TYR A 533 1.23 31.55 -2.11
N ALA A 534 0.58 31.90 -1.02
CA ALA A 534 1.08 32.84 -0.03
C ALA A 534 0.93 32.26 1.36
N ASN A 535 2.00 32.31 2.15
CA ASN A 535 2.05 31.85 3.54
C ASN A 535 2.43 33.01 4.43
N ALA A 536 1.79 33.16 5.58
CA ALA A 536 2.12 34.14 6.62
C ALA A 536 2.31 33.38 7.95
N SER A 537 3.44 33.63 8.62
CA SER A 537 3.73 33.13 9.96
C SER A 537 3.97 34.31 10.89
N TYR A 538 3.14 34.47 11.88
CA TYR A 538 3.23 35.50 12.88
C TYR A 538 3.44 34.92 14.26
N LYS A 539 4.43 35.42 14.97
CA LYS A 539 4.77 35.01 16.34
C LYS A 539 4.72 36.22 17.27
N TYR A 540 3.94 36.07 18.32
CA TYR A 540 3.88 37.06 19.40
C TYR A 540 4.62 36.54 20.62
N LYS A 541 5.77 37.10 20.89
CA LYS A 541 6.71 36.63 21.93
C LYS A 541 6.94 35.10 21.74
N ASN A 542 6.93 34.34 22.82
CA ASN A 542 6.85 32.89 22.80
C ASN A 542 5.50 32.41 23.33
N ILE A 543 4.43 33.19 23.06
CA ILE A 543 3.11 32.98 23.64
C ILE A 543 2.12 32.47 22.59
N PHE A 544 2.09 33.12 21.43
CA PHE A 544 1.19 32.78 20.33
C PHE A 544 1.95 32.65 19.03
N ASP A 545 1.65 31.59 18.32
CA ASP A 545 2.05 31.41 16.93
C ASP A 545 0.79 31.31 16.06
N PHE A 546 0.75 32.08 14.97
CA PHE A 546 -0.32 32.05 13.97
C PHE A 546 0.28 31.78 12.61
N ASP A 547 -0.24 30.78 11.92
CA ASP A 547 0.14 30.45 10.57
C ASP A 547 -1.08 30.44 9.68
N ALA A 548 -0.95 31.04 8.51
CA ALA A 548 -1.98 31.06 7.50
C ALA A 548 -1.38 30.76 6.13
N VAL A 549 -2.12 30.06 5.28
CA VAL A 549 -1.78 29.82 3.89
C VAL A 549 -3.01 30.00 3.02
N VAL A 550 -2.82 30.61 1.88
CA VAL A 550 -3.79 30.63 0.78
C VAL A 550 -3.06 30.13 -0.45
N ARG A 551 -3.64 29.11 -1.08
CA ARG A 551 -3.10 28.50 -2.28
C ARG A 551 -4.17 28.44 -3.37
N ARG A 552 -3.78 28.69 -4.62
CA ARG A 552 -4.62 28.50 -5.78
C ARG A 552 -3.97 27.51 -6.72
N ASP A 553 -4.65 26.40 -6.93
CA ASP A 553 -4.16 25.26 -7.69
C ASP A 553 -5.02 25.08 -8.95
N GLY A 554 -4.35 24.89 -10.08
CA GLY A 554 -4.99 24.57 -11.36
C GLY A 554 -4.43 23.28 -11.94
N THR A 555 -5.30 22.34 -12.31
CA THR A 555 -4.91 21.03 -12.85
C THR A 555 -5.51 20.79 -14.22
N SER A 556 -4.72 20.14 -15.12
CA SER A 556 -5.22 19.70 -16.41
C SER A 556 -6.30 18.61 -16.32
N ASN A 557 -6.40 17.90 -15.17
CA ASN A 557 -7.41 16.86 -14.95
C ASN A 557 -8.78 17.43 -14.58
N GLY A 558 -8.89 18.73 -14.37
CA GLY A 558 -10.16 19.44 -14.13
C GLY A 558 -10.77 19.98 -15.41
N GLN A 559 -12.09 20.00 -15.51
CA GLN A 559 -12.82 20.64 -16.60
C GLN A 559 -12.54 22.15 -16.62
N PRO A 560 -12.64 22.83 -17.77
CA PRO A 560 -12.26 24.24 -17.91
C PRO A 560 -12.82 25.15 -16.81
N ASP A 561 -14.09 24.98 -16.47
CA ASP A 561 -14.79 25.84 -15.49
C ASP A 561 -14.48 25.47 -14.03
N SER A 562 -13.93 24.29 -13.76
CA SER A 562 -13.68 23.76 -12.40
C SER A 562 -12.21 23.43 -12.11
N ARG A 563 -11.30 23.65 -13.07
CA ARG A 563 -9.87 23.29 -12.92
C ARG A 563 -9.10 24.09 -11.87
N TRP A 564 -9.61 25.26 -11.47
CA TRP A 564 -8.95 26.14 -10.52
C TRP A 564 -9.66 26.13 -9.17
N VAL A 565 -8.93 25.75 -8.12
CA VAL A 565 -9.45 25.72 -6.75
C VAL A 565 -8.57 26.54 -5.83
N THR A 566 -9.22 27.35 -4.96
CA THR A 566 -8.52 28.10 -3.91
C THR A 566 -8.68 27.36 -2.57
N THR A 567 -7.56 27.12 -1.90
CA THR A 567 -7.48 26.35 -0.67
C THR A 567 -6.87 27.20 0.45
N PRO A 568 -7.69 27.76 1.37
CA PRO A 568 -7.21 28.42 2.56
C PRO A 568 -6.95 27.44 3.70
N ALA A 569 -5.96 27.75 4.56
CA ALA A 569 -5.75 27.08 5.83
C ALA A 569 -5.15 28.03 6.86
N PHE A 570 -5.46 27.80 8.14
CA PHE A 570 -4.91 28.55 9.26
C PHE A 570 -4.73 27.66 10.48
N ASN A 571 -3.74 28.01 11.31
CA ASN A 571 -3.46 27.35 12.57
C ASN A 571 -3.06 28.41 13.62
N ALA A 572 -3.49 28.20 14.86
CA ALA A 572 -3.09 29.00 16.00
C ALA A 572 -2.56 28.07 17.10
N THR A 573 -1.41 28.43 17.67
CA THR A 573 -0.81 27.69 18.79
C THR A 573 -0.59 28.66 19.96
N TRP A 574 -1.12 28.28 21.13
CA TRP A 574 -0.95 28.97 22.38
C TRP A 574 0.03 28.20 23.28
N HIS A 575 1.16 28.82 23.60
CA HIS A 575 2.20 28.29 24.48
C HIS A 575 1.87 28.63 25.94
N LEU A 576 0.92 27.91 26.53
CA LEU A 576 0.43 28.09 27.91
C LEU A 576 1.54 27.93 28.94
N GLY A 577 2.50 27.01 28.68
CA GLY A 577 3.62 26.74 29.57
C GLY A 577 4.51 27.97 29.86
N SER A 578 4.66 28.85 28.87
CA SER A 578 5.48 30.05 29.00
C SER A 578 4.87 31.15 29.89
N GLN A 579 3.55 31.14 30.02
CA GLN A 579 2.82 32.16 30.79
C GLN A 579 2.39 31.71 32.19
N ILE A 580 1.77 30.54 32.26
CA ILE A 580 1.06 30.07 33.46
C ILE A 580 1.97 29.19 34.33
N LEU A 581 2.96 28.54 33.74
CA LEU A 581 3.74 27.47 34.35
C LEU A 581 5.22 27.81 34.57
N ASN A 582 5.61 29.06 34.45
CA ASN A 582 7.02 29.52 34.49
C ASN A 582 7.83 29.04 35.73
N SER A 583 7.15 28.59 36.79
CA SER A 583 7.79 28.07 38.00
C SER A 583 7.39 26.62 38.32
N ASN A 584 6.60 25.98 37.47
CA ASN A 584 6.13 24.61 37.75
C ASN A 584 7.21 23.58 37.42
N LYS A 585 7.70 22.89 38.43
CA LYS A 585 8.71 21.82 38.27
C LYS A 585 8.15 20.57 37.61
N THR A 586 6.85 20.38 37.59
CA THR A 586 6.20 19.16 37.05
C THR A 586 5.90 19.29 35.57
N ILE A 587 5.40 20.45 35.10
CA ILE A 587 5.05 20.71 33.71
C ILE A 587 6.00 21.76 33.16
N GLN A 588 6.83 21.42 32.19
CA GLN A 588 7.82 22.26 31.55
C GLN A 588 7.30 23.00 30.33
N ALA A 589 6.40 22.34 29.57
CA ALA A 589 5.75 22.91 28.42
C ALA A 589 4.30 22.43 28.35
N LEU A 590 3.39 23.31 27.93
CA LEU A 590 2.01 23.00 27.61
C LEU A 590 1.58 23.87 26.44
N ASP A 591 1.27 23.25 25.32
CA ASP A 591 0.87 23.89 24.10
C ASP A 591 -0.55 23.46 23.72
N LEU A 592 -1.38 24.41 23.33
CA LEU A 592 -2.71 24.17 22.74
C LEU A 592 -2.67 24.69 21.31
N SER A 593 -2.96 23.83 20.35
CA SER A 593 -2.98 24.16 18.93
C SER A 593 -4.34 23.83 18.33
N ALA A 594 -4.88 24.72 17.49
CA ALA A 594 -6.10 24.52 16.75
C ALA A 594 -5.92 25.01 15.31
N GLY A 595 -6.30 24.19 14.34
CA GLY A 595 -6.16 24.51 12.94
C GLY A 595 -7.33 24.00 12.10
N TRP A 596 -7.56 24.70 11.01
CA TRP A 596 -8.49 24.33 9.96
C TRP A 596 -7.85 24.58 8.59
N GLY A 597 -8.17 23.74 7.60
CA GLY A 597 -7.70 23.95 6.25
C GLY A 597 -8.41 23.07 5.23
N ARG A 598 -8.39 23.57 4.00
CA ARG A 598 -8.89 22.86 2.82
C ARG A 598 -7.73 22.39 1.95
N THR A 599 -7.84 21.18 1.41
CA THR A 599 -6.93 20.65 0.38
C THR A 599 -7.76 20.05 -0.75
N VAL A 600 -7.39 20.38 -1.99
CA VAL A 600 -8.04 19.78 -3.17
C VAL A 600 -7.39 18.42 -3.48
N ASN A 601 -8.21 17.47 -3.93
CA ASN A 601 -7.73 16.19 -4.43
C ASN A 601 -7.72 16.24 -5.97
N ILE A 602 -6.54 16.15 -6.56
CA ILE A 602 -6.33 16.19 -8.01
C ILE A 602 -6.20 14.79 -8.64
N PHE A 603 -6.27 13.74 -7.85
CA PHE A 603 -6.26 12.35 -8.34
C PHE A 603 -7.61 11.99 -8.97
N SER A 604 -8.06 12.84 -9.88
CA SER A 604 -9.22 12.58 -10.72
C SER A 604 -8.76 11.91 -12.01
N ASP A 605 -9.62 11.07 -12.56
CA ASP A 605 -9.41 10.49 -13.87
C ASP A 605 -9.31 11.64 -14.91
N ASP A 606 -8.26 11.68 -15.71
CA ASP A 606 -8.01 12.70 -16.73
C ASP A 606 -9.12 12.72 -17.80
N ARG A 607 -9.82 11.59 -18.00
CA ARG A 607 -10.98 11.48 -18.88
C ARG A 607 -12.12 12.42 -18.47
N PHE A 608 -12.21 12.82 -17.21
CA PHE A 608 -13.21 13.78 -16.75
C PHE A 608 -12.95 15.21 -17.25
N ALA A 609 -11.71 15.54 -17.56
CA ALA A 609 -11.31 16.88 -18.02
C ALA A 609 -11.94 17.28 -19.36
N ALA A 610 -12.22 16.31 -20.21
CA ALA A 610 -12.81 16.54 -21.53
C ALA A 610 -14.33 16.79 -21.49
N GLY A 611 -15.00 16.52 -20.35
CA GLY A 611 -16.46 16.54 -20.25
C GLY A 611 -17.10 15.40 -21.05
N PRO A 612 -18.35 15.56 -21.54
CA PRO A 612 -19.04 14.51 -22.26
C PRO A 612 -18.33 14.14 -23.55
N GLN A 613 -17.99 12.85 -23.69
CA GLN A 613 -17.40 12.25 -24.86
C GLN A 613 -18.28 11.11 -25.33
N PHE A 614 -18.59 11.08 -26.62
CA PHE A 614 -19.38 10.04 -27.24
C PHE A 614 -18.64 9.44 -28.42
N ARG A 615 -18.84 8.15 -28.65
CA ARG A 615 -18.44 7.49 -29.88
C ARG A 615 -19.68 7.00 -30.64
N ALA A 616 -19.65 7.17 -31.95
CA ALA A 616 -20.65 6.53 -32.80
C ALA A 616 -20.27 5.05 -32.97
N GLU A 617 -21.20 4.16 -32.66
CA GLU A 617 -21.03 2.72 -32.90
C GLU A 617 -21.86 2.32 -34.09
N GLY A 618 -21.19 1.93 -35.18
CA GLY A 618 -21.84 1.16 -36.26
C GLY A 618 -22.01 -0.29 -35.80
N GLY A 619 -23.17 -0.90 -36.04
CA GLY A 619 -23.39 -2.29 -35.66
C GLY A 619 -22.39 -3.23 -36.36
N TRP A 620 -21.77 -4.12 -35.61
CA TRP A 620 -20.95 -5.22 -36.11
C TRP A 620 -21.80 -6.47 -36.29
N PRO A 621 -21.50 -7.34 -37.26
CA PRO A 621 -22.12 -8.64 -37.33
C PRO A 621 -21.84 -9.38 -36.03
N SER A 622 -22.83 -9.80 -35.30
CA SER A 622 -22.80 -10.49 -33.99
C SER A 622 -22.85 -9.60 -32.73
N GLU A 623 -22.83 -8.29 -32.80
CA GLU A 623 -23.18 -7.46 -31.66
C GLU A 623 -24.70 -7.17 -31.65
N PRO A 624 -25.36 -7.10 -30.49
CA PRO A 624 -26.76 -6.70 -30.43
C PRO A 624 -26.90 -5.32 -31.06
N THR A 625 -27.62 -5.24 -32.16
CA THR A 625 -27.90 -4.02 -32.87
C THR A 625 -28.66 -3.07 -31.95
N VAL A 626 -28.07 -1.89 -31.69
CA VAL A 626 -28.81 -0.81 -31.04
C VAL A 626 -29.91 -0.38 -32.02
N PRO A 627 -31.18 -0.29 -31.61
CA PRO A 627 -32.26 0.11 -32.51
C PRO A 627 -31.93 1.46 -33.14
N GLY A 628 -31.81 1.45 -34.44
CA GLY A 628 -31.63 2.68 -35.24
C GLY A 628 -32.98 3.29 -35.57
N TYR A 629 -33.00 4.61 -35.72
CA TYR A 629 -34.17 5.31 -36.26
C TYR A 629 -34.00 5.49 -37.78
N ALA A 630 -35.04 5.10 -38.54
CA ALA A 630 -35.06 5.26 -40.01
C ALA A 630 -33.90 4.60 -40.75
N SER A 631 -33.51 3.40 -40.41
CA SER A 631 -32.41 2.63 -41.02
C SER A 631 -31.02 3.24 -40.85
N ILE A 632 -30.87 4.32 -40.07
CA ILE A 632 -29.61 4.89 -39.71
C ILE A 632 -29.26 4.38 -38.32
N VAL A 633 -28.37 3.42 -38.25
CA VAL A 633 -27.89 2.88 -37.00
C VAL A 633 -26.77 3.81 -36.50
N THR A 634 -27.12 4.74 -35.62
CA THR A 634 -26.13 5.51 -34.89
C THR A 634 -26.50 5.43 -33.40
N ALA A 635 -25.83 4.55 -32.67
CA ALA A 635 -25.84 4.64 -31.24
C ALA A 635 -24.64 5.47 -30.83
N ASN A 636 -24.91 6.61 -30.23
CA ASN A 636 -23.87 7.37 -29.53
C ASN A 636 -23.77 6.83 -28.11
N ARG A 637 -22.67 6.15 -27.79
CA ARG A 637 -22.38 5.69 -26.43
C ARG A 637 -21.35 6.59 -25.78
N PRO A 638 -21.42 6.79 -24.46
CA PRO A 638 -20.35 7.45 -23.73
C PRO A 638 -19.02 6.72 -23.98
N TYR A 639 -17.97 7.48 -24.24
CA TYR A 639 -16.61 6.93 -24.42
C TYR A 639 -16.09 6.24 -23.15
N THR A 640 -16.54 6.67 -21.98
CA THR A 640 -16.25 6.06 -20.68
C THR A 640 -17.33 5.04 -20.30
N SER A 641 -17.10 4.26 -19.25
CA SER A 641 -18.08 3.31 -18.68
C SER A 641 -19.38 3.96 -18.20
N GLY A 642 -19.49 5.29 -18.24
CA GLY A 642 -20.68 6.06 -17.87
C GLY A 642 -20.61 7.47 -18.46
N TYR A 643 -21.72 8.20 -18.42
CA TYR A 643 -21.79 9.57 -18.86
C TYR A 643 -21.02 10.52 -17.95
N VAL A 644 -20.13 11.32 -18.51
CA VAL A 644 -19.40 12.39 -17.82
C VAL A 644 -20.07 13.72 -18.14
N GLY A 645 -20.67 14.37 -17.13
CA GLY A 645 -21.33 15.68 -17.31
C GLY A 645 -20.33 16.84 -17.41
N TYR A 646 -20.86 18.02 -17.76
CA TYR A 646 -20.13 19.29 -17.63
C TYR A 646 -20.13 19.79 -16.19
N GLY A 647 -19.11 20.60 -15.85
CA GLY A 647 -19.06 21.31 -14.57
C GLY A 647 -18.79 20.40 -13.35
N LEU A 648 -18.15 19.24 -13.54
CA LEU A 648 -17.75 18.39 -12.43
C LEU A 648 -16.68 19.12 -11.58
N PRO A 649 -16.98 19.47 -10.31
CA PRO A 649 -16.01 20.09 -9.43
C PRO A 649 -14.94 19.08 -9.00
N LEU A 650 -13.74 19.60 -8.68
CA LEU A 650 -12.69 18.78 -8.09
C LEU A 650 -13.03 18.41 -6.64
N PRO A 651 -12.81 17.16 -6.23
CA PRO A 651 -12.97 16.74 -4.85
C PRO A 651 -12.03 17.52 -3.91
N TYR A 652 -12.46 17.75 -2.69
CA TYR A 652 -11.64 18.41 -1.67
C TYR A 652 -11.88 17.83 -0.28
N ALA A 653 -10.95 18.09 0.63
CA ALA A 653 -11.08 17.72 2.03
C ALA A 653 -10.95 18.93 2.94
N ASP A 654 -11.96 19.16 3.78
CA ASP A 654 -11.91 20.09 4.90
C ASP A 654 -11.42 19.37 6.15
N ARG A 655 -10.41 19.93 6.81
CA ARG A 655 -9.77 19.34 7.99
C ARG A 655 -9.79 20.31 9.15
N THR A 656 -10.16 19.79 10.31
CA THR A 656 -10.00 20.49 11.60
C THR A 656 -9.13 19.62 12.50
N ASN A 657 -8.21 20.23 13.22
CA ASN A 657 -7.34 19.54 14.16
C ASN A 657 -7.18 20.38 15.43
N VAL A 658 -7.33 19.76 16.59
CA VAL A 658 -7.04 20.38 17.90
C VAL A 658 -6.07 19.48 18.63
N THR A 659 -4.94 20.01 19.09
CA THR A 659 -3.90 19.26 19.77
C THR A 659 -3.51 19.91 21.08
N ILE A 660 -3.47 19.12 22.14
CA ILE A 660 -2.88 19.49 23.44
C ILE A 660 -1.59 18.70 23.56
N ALA A 661 -0.47 19.41 23.77
CA ALA A 661 0.84 18.82 23.90
C ALA A 661 1.51 19.26 25.20
N ALA A 662 2.07 18.32 25.97
CA ALA A 662 2.72 18.61 27.25
C ALA A 662 4.06 17.91 27.40
N GLU A 663 5.07 18.64 27.91
CA GLU A 663 6.31 18.06 28.42
C GLU A 663 6.29 18.16 29.95
N MET A 664 6.54 17.04 30.62
CA MET A 664 6.41 16.91 32.06
C MET A 664 7.60 16.18 32.70
N LEU A 665 7.77 16.36 34.02
CA LEU A 665 8.75 15.64 34.83
C LEU A 665 10.21 15.82 34.34
N ASN A 666 10.58 17.05 34.00
CA ASN A 666 11.90 17.40 33.44
C ASN A 666 12.20 16.68 32.12
N GLY A 667 11.21 16.64 31.22
CA GLY A 667 11.32 16.01 29.91
C GLY A 667 11.28 14.46 29.96
N ARG A 668 10.91 13.87 31.12
CA ARG A 668 10.78 12.42 31.25
C ARG A 668 9.45 11.89 30.71
N LEU A 669 8.44 12.72 30.62
CA LEU A 669 7.14 12.37 30.06
C LEU A 669 6.73 13.42 29.03
N SER A 670 6.44 12.98 27.83
CA SER A 670 5.86 13.78 26.76
C SER A 670 4.54 13.18 26.31
N LEU A 671 3.50 14.00 26.29
CA LEU A 671 2.14 13.60 25.92
C LEU A 671 1.64 14.53 24.80
N ALA A 672 0.97 13.98 23.80
CA ALA A 672 0.19 14.74 22.84
C ALA A 672 -1.14 14.03 22.59
N LEU A 673 -2.23 14.76 22.78
CA LEU A 673 -3.59 14.32 22.47
C LEU A 673 -4.13 15.20 21.36
N SER A 674 -4.52 14.59 20.25
CA SER A 674 -5.09 15.27 19.10
C SER A 674 -6.49 14.77 18.81
N ALA A 675 -7.43 15.69 18.62
CA ALA A 675 -8.75 15.43 18.08
C ALA A 675 -8.80 15.97 16.64
N TYR A 676 -9.36 15.20 15.72
CA TYR A 676 -9.45 15.62 14.32
C TYR A 676 -10.82 15.31 13.72
N ASN A 677 -11.16 16.09 12.69
CA ASN A 677 -12.28 15.85 11.82
C ASN A 677 -11.87 16.14 10.37
N ARG A 678 -12.09 15.19 9.46
CA ARG A 678 -11.80 15.30 8.03
C ARG A 678 -13.05 14.97 7.22
N ASN A 679 -13.56 15.96 6.50
CA ASN A 679 -14.69 15.82 5.58
C ASN A 679 -14.18 15.83 4.15
N ASN A 680 -14.23 14.67 3.49
CA ASN A 680 -13.93 14.55 2.07
C ASN A 680 -15.23 14.78 1.30
N LYS A 681 -15.24 15.78 0.43
CA LYS A 681 -16.44 16.31 -0.22
C LYS A 681 -16.31 16.29 -1.73
N GLN A 682 -17.46 16.33 -2.40
CA GLN A 682 -17.57 16.38 -3.86
C GLN A 682 -16.86 15.24 -4.56
N GLN A 683 -16.84 14.05 -3.94
CA GLN A 683 -16.23 12.88 -4.57
C GLN A 683 -17.10 12.40 -5.72
N VAL A 684 -16.43 11.99 -6.80
CA VAL A 684 -17.10 11.49 -8.01
C VAL A 684 -17.39 10.02 -7.82
N ILE A 685 -18.62 9.64 -8.08
CA ILE A 685 -19.07 8.24 -8.11
C ILE A 685 -19.91 7.98 -9.36
N ASN A 686 -19.81 6.80 -9.92
CA ASN A 686 -20.62 6.38 -11.03
C ASN A 686 -21.95 5.82 -10.51
N THR A 687 -23.06 6.48 -10.81
CA THR A 687 -24.41 6.08 -10.36
C THR A 687 -25.21 5.50 -11.51
N PRO A 688 -25.99 4.43 -11.29
CA PRO A 688 -26.96 3.95 -12.27
C PRO A 688 -27.95 5.07 -12.60
N VAL A 689 -28.37 5.10 -13.85
CA VAL A 689 -29.41 6.03 -14.34
C VAL A 689 -30.46 5.27 -15.14
N ALA A 690 -31.63 5.87 -15.31
CA ALA A 690 -32.71 5.29 -16.09
C ALA A 690 -32.26 5.05 -17.55
N GLN A 691 -32.56 3.87 -18.11
CA GLN A 691 -32.10 3.45 -19.44
C GLN A 691 -32.61 4.35 -20.55
N GLU A 692 -33.74 5.05 -20.33
CA GLU A 692 -34.33 6.02 -21.25
C GLU A 692 -33.38 7.19 -21.57
N LEU A 693 -32.36 7.43 -20.73
CA LEU A 693 -31.34 8.44 -20.96
C LEU A 693 -30.28 8.03 -22.00
N GLY A 694 -30.32 6.79 -22.48
CA GLY A 694 -29.39 6.28 -23.49
C GLY A 694 -28.03 5.85 -22.96
N TYR A 695 -27.83 5.82 -21.67
CA TYR A 695 -26.64 5.30 -20.99
C TYR A 695 -27.03 4.65 -19.66
N ILE A 696 -26.23 3.70 -19.22
CA ILE A 696 -26.55 2.87 -18.04
C ILE A 696 -26.13 3.50 -16.71
N SER A 697 -25.23 4.48 -16.77
CA SER A 697 -24.66 5.12 -15.58
C SER A 697 -24.17 6.52 -15.88
N SER A 698 -24.05 7.36 -14.86
CA SER A 698 -23.52 8.72 -14.93
C SER A 698 -22.54 8.98 -13.79
N TYR A 699 -21.42 9.63 -14.10
CA TYR A 699 -20.50 10.13 -13.08
C TYR A 699 -21.06 11.39 -12.47
N ARG A 700 -21.31 11.32 -11.15
CA ARG A 700 -21.89 12.41 -10.37
C ARG A 700 -21.02 12.73 -9.18
N THR A 701 -21.02 13.98 -8.77
CA THR A 701 -20.40 14.43 -7.53
C THR A 701 -21.42 14.42 -6.39
N GLY A 702 -20.95 14.42 -5.15
CA GLY A 702 -21.82 14.48 -3.98
C GLY A 702 -21.65 13.33 -3.00
N LEU A 703 -20.76 12.37 -3.28
CA LEU A 703 -20.33 11.42 -2.26
C LEU A 703 -19.46 12.20 -1.24
N GLU A 704 -19.89 12.17 0.02
CA GLU A 704 -19.15 12.76 1.13
C GLU A 704 -18.81 11.72 2.19
N ILE A 705 -17.57 11.74 2.65
CA ILE A 705 -17.04 10.78 3.63
C ILE A 705 -16.37 11.55 4.77
N ASN A 706 -16.83 11.32 5.98
CA ASN A 706 -16.28 11.89 7.20
C ASN A 706 -15.38 10.89 7.92
N ASN A 707 -14.23 11.35 8.40
CA ASN A 707 -13.36 10.66 9.35
C ASN A 707 -13.13 11.54 10.55
N LYS A 708 -13.51 11.09 11.73
CA LYS A 708 -13.28 11.79 12.99
C LYS A 708 -12.63 10.86 14.01
N GLY A 709 -11.73 11.39 14.79
CA GLY A 709 -11.01 10.54 15.72
C GLY A 709 -10.15 11.26 16.74
N LEU A 710 -9.53 10.43 17.55
CA LEU A 710 -8.62 10.84 18.62
C LEU A 710 -7.29 10.11 18.45
N GLU A 711 -6.19 10.82 18.65
CA GLU A 711 -4.84 10.26 18.63
C GLU A 711 -4.13 10.60 19.93
N LEU A 712 -3.45 9.62 20.51
CA LEU A 712 -2.60 9.80 21.71
C LEU A 712 -1.17 9.37 21.36
N LEU A 713 -0.23 10.24 21.67
CA LEU A 713 1.20 9.93 21.70
C LEU A 713 1.68 10.11 23.12
N ALA A 714 2.31 9.09 23.68
CA ALA A 714 2.89 9.14 25.02
C ALA A 714 4.30 8.54 24.98
N ASN A 715 5.31 9.32 25.35
CA ASN A 715 6.67 8.86 25.47
C ASN A 715 7.15 9.11 26.90
N ALA A 716 7.68 8.08 27.57
CA ALA A 716 8.13 8.18 28.95
C ALA A 716 9.50 7.52 29.15
N ALA A 717 10.36 8.19 29.91
CA ALA A 717 11.55 7.60 30.51
C ALA A 717 11.19 7.14 31.95
N LEU A 718 10.68 5.90 32.06
CA LEU A 718 10.17 5.35 33.34
C LEU A 718 11.28 5.16 34.34
N ILE A 719 12.42 4.62 33.90
CA ILE A 719 13.60 4.39 34.74
C ILE A 719 14.79 5.14 34.11
N LYS A 720 15.47 5.91 34.92
CA LYS A 720 16.77 6.53 34.63
C LYS A 720 17.63 6.44 35.87
N ALA A 721 18.06 5.21 36.16
CA ALA A 721 18.80 4.94 37.39
C ALA A 721 20.25 5.41 37.29
N LYS A 722 20.82 5.86 38.43
CA LYS A 722 22.27 6.19 38.54
C LYS A 722 23.17 4.98 38.26
N SER A 723 22.66 3.75 38.44
CA SER A 723 23.33 2.48 38.06
C SER A 723 23.53 2.27 36.58
N GLY A 724 22.95 3.14 35.72
CA GLY A 724 23.02 3.05 34.27
C GLY A 724 21.86 2.27 33.64
N LEU A 725 20.89 1.76 34.39
CA LEU A 725 19.67 1.19 33.86
C LEU A 725 18.74 2.30 33.38
N THR A 726 18.30 2.21 32.12
CA THR A 726 17.27 3.07 31.56
C THR A 726 16.13 2.22 30.99
N TRP A 727 14.90 2.67 31.18
CA TRP A 727 13.72 2.13 30.53
C TRP A 727 12.93 3.29 29.92
N THR A 728 12.82 3.28 28.59
CA THR A 728 11.98 4.20 27.84
C THR A 728 10.84 3.44 27.19
N THR A 729 9.64 4.02 27.22
CA THR A 729 8.45 3.45 26.58
C THR A 729 7.76 4.50 25.75
N GLY A 730 7.23 4.08 24.59
CA GLY A 730 6.44 4.90 23.70
C GLY A 730 5.14 4.19 23.32
N LEU A 731 4.03 4.85 23.54
CA LEU A 731 2.70 4.37 23.16
C LEU A 731 2.10 5.35 22.16
N ASN A 732 1.61 4.83 21.05
CA ASN A 732 0.78 5.56 20.12
C ASN A 732 -0.57 4.84 19.97
N LEU A 733 -1.66 5.62 20.02
CA LEU A 733 -3.02 5.14 19.86
C LEU A 733 -3.73 6.03 18.85
N ALA A 734 -4.59 5.45 18.03
CA ALA A 734 -5.47 6.18 17.14
C ALA A 734 -6.84 5.50 17.06
N TYR A 735 -7.86 6.20 17.48
CA TYR A 735 -9.25 5.83 17.27
C TYR A 735 -9.79 6.60 16.07
N ASN A 736 -10.39 5.93 15.11
CA ASN A 736 -11.03 6.54 13.95
C ASN A 736 -12.46 6.01 13.77
N ARG A 737 -13.40 6.90 13.48
CA ARG A 737 -14.73 6.57 13.00
C ARG A 737 -14.88 7.11 11.58
N ASN A 738 -15.17 6.22 10.64
CA ASN A 738 -15.47 6.53 9.26
C ASN A 738 -16.98 6.47 9.05
N GLU A 739 -17.53 7.41 8.24
CA GLU A 739 -18.97 7.50 8.00
C GLU A 739 -19.23 8.17 6.64
N VAL A 740 -20.11 7.59 5.83
CA VAL A 740 -20.68 8.24 4.64
C VAL A 740 -21.70 9.27 5.13
N THR A 741 -21.52 10.54 4.81
CA THR A 741 -22.38 11.64 5.28
C THR A 741 -23.36 12.13 4.22
N ALA A 742 -23.06 11.94 2.94
CA ALA A 742 -23.95 12.23 1.83
C ALA A 742 -23.66 11.36 0.62
N LEU A 743 -24.69 11.16 -0.18
CA LEU A 743 -24.62 10.55 -1.51
C LEU A 743 -25.16 11.54 -2.56
N PRO A 744 -24.79 11.38 -3.84
CA PRO A 744 -25.34 12.21 -4.92
C PRO A 744 -26.86 12.25 -4.90
N ASP A 745 -27.41 13.39 -5.31
CA ASP A 745 -28.86 13.61 -5.45
C ASP A 745 -29.69 13.40 -4.17
N GLY A 746 -29.03 13.42 -3.00
CA GLY A 746 -29.72 13.22 -1.71
C GLY A 746 -30.16 11.77 -1.45
N LEU A 747 -29.59 10.81 -2.15
CA LEU A 747 -29.83 9.39 -1.91
C LEU A 747 -29.43 9.00 -0.47
N SER A 748 -30.22 8.14 0.16
CA SER A 748 -29.88 7.57 1.46
C SER A 748 -28.98 6.34 1.35
N GLU A 749 -29.04 5.64 0.22
CA GLU A 749 -28.26 4.45 -0.08
C GLU A 749 -28.05 4.28 -1.59
N LEU A 750 -26.99 3.54 -1.95
CA LEU A 750 -26.64 3.25 -3.33
C LEU A 750 -25.94 1.89 -3.42
N VAL A 751 -26.39 1.03 -4.34
CA VAL A 751 -25.67 -0.21 -4.67
C VAL A 751 -24.62 0.13 -5.76
N TYR A 752 -23.36 -0.13 -5.46
CA TYR A 752 -22.24 0.16 -6.32
C TYR A 752 -21.23 -0.99 -6.30
N GLN A 753 -20.92 -1.56 -7.47
CA GLN A 753 -19.99 -2.70 -7.61
C GLN A 753 -20.29 -3.86 -6.63
N GLY A 754 -21.56 -4.23 -6.50
CA GLY A 754 -21.98 -5.32 -5.61
C GLY A 754 -21.93 -5.01 -4.10
N ASN A 755 -21.64 -3.75 -3.73
CA ASN A 755 -21.65 -3.29 -2.35
C ASN A 755 -22.74 -2.25 -2.14
N LYS A 756 -23.33 -2.20 -0.95
CA LYS A 756 -24.31 -1.18 -0.57
C LYS A 756 -23.61 -0.07 0.22
N ILE A 757 -23.63 1.14 -0.30
CA ILE A 757 -23.18 2.35 0.38
C ILE A 757 -24.43 2.98 1.03
N GLN A 758 -24.36 3.26 2.32
CA GLN A 758 -25.49 3.82 3.05
C GLN A 758 -25.04 4.99 3.91
N VAL A 759 -25.79 6.10 3.87
CA VAL A 759 -25.56 7.26 4.72
C VAL A 759 -25.64 6.85 6.21
N GLY A 760 -24.68 7.33 7.02
CA GLY A 760 -24.54 6.98 8.43
C GLY A 760 -23.73 5.70 8.69
N LYS A 761 -23.33 4.96 7.66
CA LYS A 761 -22.49 3.75 7.76
C LYS A 761 -21.05 4.03 7.28
N SER A 762 -20.15 3.15 7.68
CA SER A 762 -18.76 3.16 7.18
C SER A 762 -18.68 2.75 5.71
N VAL A 763 -17.73 3.31 4.95
CA VAL A 763 -17.40 2.81 3.61
C VAL A 763 -16.85 1.37 3.64
N GLY A 764 -16.38 0.93 4.81
CA GLY A 764 -15.88 -0.42 5.05
C GLY A 764 -16.95 -1.42 5.47
N SER A 765 -18.23 -1.04 5.50
CA SER A 765 -19.30 -1.94 5.92
C SER A 765 -19.55 -3.05 4.90
N TYR A 766 -20.07 -4.17 5.36
CA TYR A 766 -20.51 -5.31 4.57
C TYR A 766 -22.00 -5.25 4.31
N TRP A 767 -22.45 -5.85 3.21
CA TRP A 767 -23.87 -5.99 2.86
C TRP A 767 -24.21 -7.48 2.77
N LEU A 768 -24.86 -8.01 3.82
CA LEU A 768 -24.98 -9.43 4.09
C LEU A 768 -26.39 -9.80 4.57
N HIS A 769 -26.82 -11.03 4.28
CA HIS A 769 -27.96 -11.64 4.94
C HIS A 769 -27.65 -11.91 6.41
N ALA A 770 -28.55 -11.52 7.29
CA ALA A 770 -28.47 -11.86 8.71
C ALA A 770 -28.91 -13.30 8.92
N ASN A 771 -28.06 -14.10 9.59
CA ASN A 771 -28.32 -15.51 9.86
C ASN A 771 -28.85 -15.69 11.29
N ALA A 772 -30.07 -16.23 11.43
CA ALA A 772 -30.73 -16.48 12.71
C ALA A 772 -30.70 -17.96 13.14
N GLY A 773 -29.94 -18.81 12.44
CA GLY A 773 -29.81 -20.23 12.77
C GLY A 773 -30.25 -21.17 11.68
N ILE A 774 -30.92 -22.27 12.04
CA ILE A 774 -31.32 -23.37 11.16
C ILE A 774 -32.81 -23.68 11.31
N TYR A 775 -33.48 -24.06 10.22
CA TYR A 775 -34.80 -24.64 10.26
C TYR A 775 -34.68 -26.12 10.66
N GLU A 776 -34.94 -26.46 11.90
CA GLU A 776 -34.81 -27.83 12.43
C GLU A 776 -36.03 -28.66 12.12
N THR A 777 -37.22 -28.03 12.05
CA THR A 777 -38.52 -28.68 11.75
C THR A 777 -39.28 -27.92 10.69
N ASP A 778 -40.17 -28.60 10.01
CA ASP A 778 -41.02 -28.04 8.96
C ASP A 778 -41.91 -26.89 9.47
N SER A 779 -42.35 -26.99 10.73
CA SER A 779 -43.20 -25.97 11.38
C SER A 779 -42.49 -24.65 11.65
N GLN A 780 -41.15 -24.64 11.60
CA GLN A 780 -40.36 -23.41 11.77
C GLN A 780 -40.23 -22.60 10.48
N ILE A 781 -40.51 -23.20 9.32
CA ILE A 781 -40.42 -22.53 8.03
C ILE A 781 -41.62 -21.59 7.89
N PRO A 782 -41.44 -20.29 7.71
CA PRO A 782 -42.52 -19.35 7.57
C PRO A 782 -43.39 -19.68 6.35
N VAL A 783 -44.70 -19.51 6.50
CA VAL A 783 -45.67 -19.68 5.41
C VAL A 783 -46.39 -18.34 5.21
N ASN A 784 -46.42 -17.86 3.99
CA ASN A 784 -47.14 -16.63 3.65
C ASN A 784 -48.66 -16.87 3.86
N PRO A 785 -49.28 -16.15 4.80
CA PRO A 785 -50.69 -16.39 5.13
C PRO A 785 -51.66 -16.05 4.00
N SER A 786 -51.23 -15.19 3.06
CA SER A 786 -52.05 -14.78 1.92
C SER A 786 -52.05 -15.79 0.77
N THR A 787 -50.90 -16.52 0.60
CA THR A 787 -50.76 -17.46 -0.54
C THR A 787 -50.70 -18.91 -0.12
N GLY A 788 -50.48 -19.19 1.17
CA GLY A 788 -50.25 -20.54 1.67
C GLY A 788 -48.88 -21.14 1.25
N GLN A 789 -47.99 -20.37 0.62
CA GLN A 789 -46.69 -20.83 0.16
C GLN A 789 -45.63 -20.64 1.24
N ARG A 790 -44.64 -21.55 1.29
CA ARG A 790 -43.48 -21.41 2.15
C ARG A 790 -42.63 -20.22 1.74
N ALA A 791 -41.94 -19.65 2.70
CA ALA A 791 -40.91 -18.68 2.42
C ALA A 791 -39.83 -19.24 1.46
N THR A 792 -39.30 -18.38 0.63
CA THR A 792 -38.36 -18.77 -0.43
C THR A 792 -37.07 -17.95 -0.34
N PHE A 793 -35.97 -18.53 -0.84
CA PHE A 793 -34.75 -17.81 -1.16
C PHE A 793 -34.62 -17.70 -2.69
N ASN A 794 -34.67 -16.47 -3.24
CA ASN A 794 -34.68 -16.23 -4.68
C ASN A 794 -35.68 -17.15 -5.45
N GLY A 795 -36.86 -17.40 -4.86
CA GLY A 795 -37.89 -18.24 -5.43
C GLY A 795 -37.77 -19.75 -5.12
N ILE A 796 -36.71 -20.21 -4.46
CA ILE A 796 -36.48 -21.59 -4.01
C ILE A 796 -37.12 -21.76 -2.63
N PRO A 797 -38.11 -22.66 -2.41
CA PRO A 797 -38.70 -22.86 -1.10
C PRO A 797 -37.71 -23.44 -0.09
N PHE A 798 -37.75 -22.91 1.13
CA PHE A 798 -36.93 -23.44 2.23
C PHE A 798 -37.42 -24.85 2.65
N GLN A 799 -36.46 -25.63 3.11
CA GLN A 799 -36.65 -26.96 3.65
C GLN A 799 -35.95 -27.14 5.00
N VAL A 800 -36.27 -28.24 5.69
CA VAL A 800 -35.56 -28.59 6.94
C VAL A 800 -34.06 -28.77 6.68
N GLY A 801 -33.26 -28.16 7.52
CA GLY A 801 -31.80 -28.13 7.37
C GLY A 801 -31.28 -26.88 6.67
N ASP A 802 -32.12 -26.02 6.15
CA ASP A 802 -31.69 -24.75 5.54
C ASP A 802 -31.42 -23.68 6.60
N PRO A 803 -30.60 -22.67 6.25
CA PRO A 803 -30.36 -21.54 7.12
C PRO A 803 -31.61 -20.67 7.28
N LYS A 804 -31.78 -20.14 8.48
CA LYS A 804 -32.84 -19.20 8.83
C LYS A 804 -32.31 -17.78 8.61
N TRP A 805 -32.40 -17.28 7.37
CA TRP A 805 -32.10 -15.88 7.08
C TRP A 805 -33.26 -14.98 7.49
N VAL A 806 -32.93 -13.78 7.95
CA VAL A 806 -33.92 -12.80 8.42
C VAL A 806 -34.61 -12.14 7.22
N ASP A 807 -35.92 -12.24 7.18
CA ASP A 807 -36.80 -11.51 6.25
C ASP A 807 -37.00 -10.09 6.82
N VAL A 808 -36.31 -9.11 6.26
CA VAL A 808 -36.28 -7.75 6.77
C VAL A 808 -37.54 -6.96 6.43
N ASN A 809 -38.11 -7.22 5.26
CA ASN A 809 -39.29 -6.54 4.76
C ASN A 809 -40.62 -7.32 5.03
N ASN A 810 -40.52 -8.57 5.56
CA ASN A 810 -41.62 -9.46 5.90
C ASN A 810 -42.51 -9.84 4.68
N ASP A 811 -41.87 -10.03 3.51
CA ASP A 811 -42.60 -10.42 2.30
C ASP A 811 -42.56 -11.94 2.03
N TYR A 812 -41.91 -12.72 2.92
CA TYR A 812 -41.70 -14.16 2.83
C TYR A 812 -40.78 -14.59 1.67
N ARG A 813 -39.99 -13.64 1.15
CA ARG A 813 -38.96 -13.87 0.14
C ARG A 813 -37.65 -13.33 0.66
N ILE A 814 -36.68 -14.18 0.75
CA ILE A 814 -35.31 -13.75 1.05
C ILE A 814 -34.59 -13.46 -0.26
N ASP A 815 -34.20 -12.22 -0.45
CA ASP A 815 -33.43 -11.73 -1.61
C ASP A 815 -32.50 -10.60 -1.24
N GLU A 816 -31.98 -9.87 -2.25
CA GLU A 816 -31.02 -8.75 -2.03
C GLU A 816 -31.60 -7.64 -1.11
N SER A 817 -32.95 -7.50 -1.02
CA SER A 817 -33.58 -6.48 -0.16
C SER A 817 -33.50 -6.82 1.32
N ASP A 818 -33.22 -8.08 1.68
CA ASP A 818 -33.11 -8.57 3.05
C ASP A 818 -31.67 -8.50 3.59
N LYS A 819 -30.73 -8.11 2.75
CA LYS A 819 -29.35 -7.89 3.20
C LYS A 819 -29.24 -6.60 4.02
N ILE A 820 -28.58 -6.67 5.15
CA ILE A 820 -28.32 -5.55 6.05
C ILE A 820 -26.88 -5.05 5.89
N VAL A 821 -26.68 -3.74 6.09
CA VAL A 821 -25.36 -3.13 6.15
C VAL A 821 -24.81 -3.27 7.56
N THR A 822 -23.78 -4.10 7.72
CA THR A 822 -23.24 -4.51 9.02
C THR A 822 -21.71 -4.59 9.03
N GLY A 823 -21.12 -4.67 10.21
CA GLY A 823 -19.68 -4.83 10.39
C GLY A 823 -18.86 -3.64 9.89
N ASP A 824 -17.55 -3.75 9.95
CA ASP A 824 -16.59 -2.83 9.36
C ASP A 824 -15.26 -3.56 9.11
N ARG A 825 -14.72 -3.49 7.90
CA ARG A 825 -13.43 -4.06 7.54
C ARG A 825 -12.24 -3.23 8.06
N LEU A 826 -12.50 -2.00 8.50
CA LEU A 826 -11.49 -1.10 9.04
C LEU A 826 -11.38 -1.25 10.56
N PRO A 827 -10.17 -1.24 11.12
CA PRO A 827 -10.01 -1.20 12.56
C PRO A 827 -10.47 0.16 13.12
N LYS A 828 -11.19 0.12 14.24
CA LYS A 828 -11.62 1.34 14.96
C LYS A 828 -10.49 1.91 15.82
N LEU A 829 -9.68 1.04 16.42
CA LEU A 829 -8.52 1.42 17.24
C LEU A 829 -7.27 0.73 16.73
N THR A 830 -6.26 1.52 16.42
CA THR A 830 -4.93 1.03 16.04
C THR A 830 -3.87 1.65 16.93
N GLY A 831 -2.74 0.96 17.08
CA GLY A 831 -1.64 1.54 17.81
C GLY A 831 -0.41 0.67 17.87
N GLY A 832 0.60 1.21 18.53
CA GLY A 832 1.84 0.51 18.78
C GLY A 832 2.43 0.86 20.14
N TRP A 833 3.08 -0.10 20.70
CA TRP A 833 3.76 0.03 21.99
C TRP A 833 5.22 -0.38 21.85
N ASN A 834 6.11 0.59 22.01
CA ASN A 834 7.56 0.43 21.88
C ASN A 834 8.22 0.51 23.24
N ASN A 835 9.14 -0.39 23.54
CA ASN A 835 9.91 -0.39 24.76
C ASN A 835 11.40 -0.57 24.49
N THR A 836 12.21 0.18 25.21
CA THR A 836 13.67 0.09 25.14
C THR A 836 14.23 0.04 26.54
N PHE A 837 14.94 -1.03 26.86
CA PHE A 837 15.72 -1.20 28.08
C PHE A 837 17.21 -1.10 27.70
N SER A 838 17.97 -0.30 28.42
CA SER A 838 19.42 -0.21 28.22
C SER A 838 20.15 -0.33 29.55
N TYR A 839 21.20 -1.16 29.59
CA TYR A 839 22.01 -1.36 30.78
C TYR A 839 23.47 -1.69 30.41
N LYS A 840 24.43 -0.83 30.80
CA LYS A 840 25.88 -1.05 30.62
C LYS A 840 26.29 -1.51 29.20
N GLY A 841 25.63 -0.95 28.18
CA GLY A 841 25.93 -1.26 26.78
C GLY A 841 25.02 -2.36 26.17
N PHE A 842 24.23 -3.06 26.97
CA PHE A 842 23.16 -3.93 26.48
C PHE A 842 21.91 -3.11 26.22
N ASP A 843 21.24 -3.42 25.13
CA ASP A 843 19.95 -2.87 24.76
C ASP A 843 18.97 -4.03 24.47
N LEU A 844 17.73 -3.89 24.95
CA LEU A 844 16.60 -4.75 24.59
C LEU A 844 15.46 -3.87 24.14
N ASN A 845 14.99 -4.08 22.92
CA ASN A 845 13.86 -3.37 22.35
C ASN A 845 12.76 -4.34 21.97
N PHE A 846 11.50 -4.00 22.19
CA PHE A 846 10.38 -4.72 21.61
C PHE A 846 9.27 -3.78 21.15
N ASN A 847 8.63 -4.17 20.07
CA ASN A 847 7.54 -3.46 19.43
C ASN A 847 6.31 -4.36 19.35
N VAL A 848 5.19 -3.85 19.83
CA VAL A 848 3.87 -4.47 19.73
C VAL A 848 3.00 -3.60 18.85
N PHE A 849 2.28 -4.20 17.92
CA PHE A 849 1.25 -3.57 17.10
C PHE A 849 -0.11 -4.18 17.40
N PHE A 850 -1.17 -3.40 17.32
CA PHE A 850 -2.54 -3.90 17.45
C PHE A 850 -3.49 -3.13 16.55
N ALA A 851 -4.51 -3.87 16.07
CA ALA A 851 -5.64 -3.36 15.31
C ALA A 851 -6.91 -4.01 15.86
N LEU A 852 -7.83 -3.21 16.38
CA LEU A 852 -8.99 -3.67 17.10
C LEU A 852 -10.29 -3.12 16.51
N GLY A 853 -11.35 -3.93 16.57
CA GLY A 853 -12.69 -3.56 16.13
C GLY A 853 -12.92 -3.69 14.62
N GLN A 854 -12.04 -4.39 13.91
CA GLN A 854 -12.25 -4.78 12.51
C GLN A 854 -12.95 -6.13 12.41
N LYS A 855 -13.75 -6.31 11.35
CA LYS A 855 -14.40 -7.58 10.99
C LYS A 855 -13.83 -8.09 9.68
N ALA A 856 -13.91 -9.41 9.47
CA ALA A 856 -13.52 -10.03 8.20
C ALA A 856 -14.49 -11.19 7.88
N ILE A 857 -14.74 -11.39 6.58
CA ILE A 857 -15.43 -12.58 6.11
C ILE A 857 -14.41 -13.69 5.96
N ASN A 858 -14.59 -14.79 6.68
CA ASN A 858 -13.81 -16.00 6.52
C ASN A 858 -14.35 -16.82 5.34
N GLN A 859 -13.94 -16.44 4.14
CA GLN A 859 -14.31 -17.12 2.91
C GLN A 859 -13.70 -18.53 2.84
N PHE A 860 -12.54 -18.74 3.46
CA PHE A 860 -11.91 -20.03 3.51
C PHE A 860 -12.81 -21.07 4.19
N ASP A 861 -13.38 -20.75 5.35
CA ASP A 861 -14.34 -21.61 6.03
C ASP A 861 -15.66 -21.73 5.26
N ALA A 862 -16.18 -20.65 4.69
CA ALA A 862 -17.38 -20.69 3.85
C ALA A 862 -17.20 -21.69 2.70
N ASN A 863 -16.08 -21.61 1.99
CA ASN A 863 -15.74 -22.53 0.90
C ASN A 863 -15.64 -23.97 1.37
N ARG A 864 -15.06 -24.17 2.54
CA ARG A 864 -14.90 -25.49 3.15
C ARG A 864 -16.25 -26.16 3.45
N TYR A 865 -17.17 -25.41 4.01
CA TYR A 865 -18.52 -25.93 4.33
C TYR A 865 -19.39 -26.09 3.10
N ASP A 866 -19.13 -25.34 2.02
CA ASP A 866 -19.84 -25.40 0.74
C ASP A 866 -19.30 -26.49 -0.22
N PHE A 867 -18.65 -27.52 0.29
CA PHE A 867 -17.95 -28.54 -0.49
C PHE A 867 -18.83 -29.23 -1.54
N VAL A 868 -20.11 -29.50 -1.28
CA VAL A 868 -21.02 -30.18 -2.21
C VAL A 868 -21.25 -29.35 -3.48
N ASN A 869 -21.57 -28.06 -3.33
CA ASN A 869 -21.86 -27.20 -4.49
C ASN A 869 -20.61 -26.92 -5.30
N ARG A 870 -19.49 -26.75 -4.66
CA ARG A 870 -18.21 -26.49 -5.32
C ARG A 870 -17.73 -27.69 -6.12
N GLU A 871 -17.85 -28.89 -5.58
CA GLU A 871 -17.50 -30.12 -6.28
C GLU A 871 -18.46 -30.40 -7.46
N SER A 872 -19.75 -30.14 -7.30
CA SER A 872 -20.72 -30.24 -8.36
C SER A 872 -20.47 -29.28 -9.52
N ALA A 873 -19.90 -28.10 -9.23
CA ALA A 873 -19.50 -27.11 -10.22
C ALA A 873 -18.12 -27.38 -10.84
N ASN A 874 -17.48 -28.53 -10.56
CA ASN A 874 -16.09 -28.83 -10.92
C ASN A 874 -15.12 -27.71 -10.47
N ASP A 875 -15.38 -27.14 -9.30
CA ASP A 875 -14.46 -26.18 -8.71
C ASP A 875 -13.25 -26.90 -8.12
N ILE A 876 -12.17 -26.92 -8.88
CA ILE A 876 -10.90 -27.55 -8.52
C ILE A 876 -10.38 -27.08 -7.16
N SER A 877 -10.67 -25.85 -6.79
CA SER A 877 -10.19 -25.30 -5.52
C SER A 877 -10.76 -26.03 -4.30
N SER A 878 -11.94 -26.65 -4.40
CA SER A 878 -12.51 -27.45 -3.30
C SER A 878 -11.68 -28.71 -3.01
N VAL A 879 -11.27 -29.41 -4.06
CA VAL A 879 -10.45 -30.61 -3.94
C VAL A 879 -9.06 -30.29 -3.38
N ARG A 880 -8.49 -29.19 -3.82
CA ARG A 880 -7.19 -28.73 -3.34
C ARG A 880 -7.22 -28.31 -1.87
N GLU A 881 -8.26 -27.66 -1.42
CA GLU A 881 -8.42 -27.26 -0.02
C GLU A 881 -8.42 -28.47 0.91
N ILE A 882 -8.94 -29.58 0.49
CA ILE A 882 -8.85 -30.86 1.21
C ILE A 882 -7.39 -31.28 1.41
N SER A 883 -6.57 -31.15 0.37
CA SER A 883 -5.18 -31.57 0.38
C SER A 883 -4.25 -30.62 1.16
N SER A 884 -4.60 -29.33 1.18
CA SER A 884 -3.78 -28.28 1.79
C SER A 884 -4.32 -27.75 3.13
N TRP A 885 -5.25 -28.45 3.74
CA TRP A 885 -5.95 -27.98 4.90
C TRP A 885 -5.08 -27.73 6.10
N GLN A 886 -5.26 -26.57 6.65
CA GLN A 886 -4.66 -26.11 7.88
C GLN A 886 -5.72 -26.21 8.99
N ALA A 887 -5.46 -26.99 10.02
CA ALA A 887 -6.26 -26.95 11.24
C ALA A 887 -5.75 -25.81 12.11
N TYR A 888 -6.64 -24.90 12.46
CA TYR A 888 -6.29 -23.78 13.34
C TYR A 888 -6.72 -24.10 14.77
N SER A 889 -5.93 -23.67 15.75
CA SER A 889 -6.25 -23.81 17.16
C SER A 889 -7.57 -23.15 17.55
N ASN A 890 -8.03 -22.19 16.74
CA ASN A 890 -9.25 -21.41 16.94
C ASN A 890 -10.36 -21.75 15.94
N ALA A 891 -10.32 -22.93 15.31
CA ALA A 891 -11.32 -23.33 14.33
C ALA A 891 -12.75 -23.16 14.89
N LYS A 892 -13.55 -22.36 14.19
CA LYS A 892 -14.92 -22.08 14.57
C LYS A 892 -15.83 -23.20 14.08
N THR A 893 -16.78 -23.59 14.91
CA THR A 893 -17.82 -24.57 14.53
C THR A 893 -19.05 -23.83 14.08
N TYR A 894 -19.50 -24.11 12.86
CA TYR A 894 -20.70 -23.55 12.28
C TYR A 894 -21.86 -24.54 12.37
N PRO A 895 -23.12 -24.09 12.28
CA PRO A 895 -24.29 -24.97 12.21
C PRO A 895 -24.19 -25.96 11.04
N ILE A 896 -24.68 -27.18 11.26
CA ILE A 896 -24.69 -28.23 10.26
C ILE A 896 -25.95 -28.06 9.43
N TYR A 897 -25.89 -27.27 8.36
CA TYR A 897 -26.94 -27.11 7.38
C TYR A 897 -26.98 -28.30 6.42
N ASN A 898 -28.07 -28.40 5.66
CA ASN A 898 -28.18 -29.38 4.58
C ASN A 898 -27.33 -28.95 3.37
N PRO A 899 -26.14 -29.54 3.12
CA PRO A 899 -25.24 -29.09 2.06
C PRO A 899 -25.76 -29.43 0.66
N PHE A 900 -26.80 -30.31 0.57
CA PHE A 900 -27.45 -30.70 -0.69
C PHE A 900 -28.63 -29.79 -1.04
N SER A 901 -28.90 -28.78 -0.24
CA SER A 901 -29.99 -27.83 -0.47
C SER A 901 -29.70 -26.88 -1.62
N SER A 902 -30.69 -26.65 -2.48
CA SER A 902 -30.58 -25.71 -3.60
C SER A 902 -30.46 -24.24 -3.19
N VAL A 903 -30.70 -23.89 -1.92
CA VAL A 903 -30.49 -22.52 -1.42
C VAL A 903 -29.03 -22.18 -1.17
N VAL A 904 -28.13 -23.18 -1.32
CA VAL A 904 -26.68 -23.01 -1.06
C VAL A 904 -26.43 -22.44 0.34
N PRO A 905 -26.58 -23.27 1.40
CA PRO A 905 -26.63 -22.79 2.80
C PRO A 905 -25.37 -22.07 3.30
N TYR A 906 -24.21 -22.39 2.75
CA TYR A 906 -22.93 -21.84 3.16
C TYR A 906 -22.42 -20.72 2.24
N ARG A 907 -23.33 -19.90 1.77
CA ARG A 907 -23.05 -18.71 0.95
C ARG A 907 -22.15 -17.73 1.70
N GLN A 908 -21.31 -17.03 0.93
CA GLN A 908 -20.38 -16.03 1.49
C GLN A 908 -21.05 -14.70 1.84
N ASP A 909 -22.23 -14.42 1.26
CA ASP A 909 -22.96 -13.16 1.42
C ASP A 909 -23.91 -13.16 2.63
N GLN A 910 -23.52 -13.84 3.71
CA GLN A 910 -24.21 -13.85 5.00
C GLN A 910 -23.24 -13.56 6.17
N ASP A 911 -23.79 -13.12 7.29
CA ASP A 911 -22.99 -12.74 8.47
C ASP A 911 -22.49 -13.96 9.28
N LEU A 912 -22.87 -15.18 8.91
CA LEU A 912 -22.38 -16.41 9.53
C LEU A 912 -20.86 -16.48 9.58
N PHE A 913 -20.21 -16.07 8.49
CA PHE A 913 -18.75 -16.09 8.32
C PHE A 913 -18.09 -14.75 8.64
N LEU A 914 -18.86 -13.78 9.15
CA LEU A 914 -18.32 -12.48 9.56
C LEU A 914 -17.72 -12.57 10.97
N GLU A 915 -16.40 -12.60 11.03
CA GLU A 915 -15.66 -12.79 12.27
C GLU A 915 -15.02 -11.50 12.80
N ASP A 916 -14.67 -11.52 14.08
CA ASP A 916 -13.82 -10.50 14.68
C ASP A 916 -12.35 -10.76 14.28
N ALA A 917 -11.80 -9.88 13.49
CA ALA A 917 -10.41 -9.95 13.03
C ALA A 917 -9.48 -9.00 13.84
N SER A 918 -9.88 -8.65 15.05
CA SER A 918 -9.03 -7.89 15.99
C SER A 918 -7.81 -8.69 16.39
N TYR A 919 -6.65 -8.04 16.49
CA TYR A 919 -5.42 -8.71 16.86
C TYR A 919 -4.40 -7.80 17.55
N LEU A 920 -3.49 -8.45 18.28
CA LEU A 920 -2.27 -7.89 18.85
C LEU A 920 -1.09 -8.75 18.38
N LYS A 921 -0.04 -8.13 17.83
CA LYS A 921 1.14 -8.82 17.31
C LYS A 921 2.42 -8.31 17.96
N LEU A 922 3.26 -9.23 18.47
CA LEU A 922 4.64 -8.92 18.83
C LEU A 922 5.48 -8.88 17.55
N ARG A 923 5.63 -7.66 17.01
CA ARG A 923 6.27 -7.43 15.72
C ARG A 923 7.76 -7.64 15.72
N SER A 924 8.44 -7.14 16.73
CA SER A 924 9.89 -7.32 16.81
C SER A 924 10.41 -7.33 18.24
N VAL A 925 11.45 -8.11 18.45
CA VAL A 925 12.30 -8.11 19.63
C VAL A 925 13.73 -8.00 19.15
N THR A 926 14.47 -7.00 19.66
CA THR A 926 15.88 -6.79 19.32
C THR A 926 16.70 -6.73 20.60
N ALA A 927 17.70 -7.57 20.69
CA ALA A 927 18.72 -7.52 21.74
C ALA A 927 20.06 -7.12 21.13
N GLY A 928 20.77 -6.21 21.76
CA GLY A 928 22.05 -5.75 21.23
C GLY A 928 23.06 -5.38 22.29
N TYR A 929 24.32 -5.31 21.90
CA TYR A 929 25.43 -4.90 22.75
C TYR A 929 26.40 -3.96 22.04
N SER A 930 26.78 -2.89 22.74
CA SER A 930 27.74 -1.90 22.26
C SER A 930 29.16 -2.22 22.77
N PHE A 931 30.04 -2.60 21.84
CA PHE A 931 31.46 -2.83 22.08
C PHE A 931 32.31 -1.56 21.89
N THR A 932 31.72 -0.40 21.71
CA THR A 932 32.38 0.85 21.34
C THR A 932 33.57 1.18 22.28
N LYS A 933 33.40 0.93 23.58
CA LYS A 933 34.45 1.20 24.58
C LYS A 933 35.75 0.41 24.36
N LEU A 934 35.69 -0.77 23.73
CA LEU A 934 36.85 -1.62 23.44
C LEU A 934 37.69 -1.06 22.28
N PHE A 935 37.07 -0.33 21.36
CA PHE A 935 37.65 0.07 20.09
C PHE A 935 37.89 1.58 19.96
N THR A 936 37.66 2.36 20.99
CA THR A 936 37.89 3.84 20.96
C THR A 936 39.29 4.24 20.59
N LYS A 937 40.31 3.46 21.03
CA LYS A 937 41.71 3.71 20.66
C LYS A 937 42.00 3.48 19.17
N ALA A 938 41.21 2.68 18.48
CA ALA A 938 41.32 2.43 17.04
C ALA A 938 40.54 3.43 16.17
N GLY A 939 39.99 4.49 16.76
CA GLY A 939 39.22 5.51 16.04
C GLY A 939 37.78 5.11 15.71
N ILE A 940 37.32 3.96 16.19
CA ILE A 940 35.96 3.47 15.98
C ILE A 940 35.01 4.23 16.92
N LYS A 941 34.07 4.95 16.36
CA LYS A 941 33.07 5.73 17.09
C LYS A 941 31.90 4.88 17.57
N ARG A 942 31.59 3.81 16.86
CA ARG A 942 30.55 2.85 17.22
C ARG A 942 30.90 1.45 16.72
N ALA A 943 30.81 0.47 17.62
CA ALA A 943 30.80 -0.94 17.28
C ALA A 943 29.64 -1.59 18.04
N TYR A 944 28.66 -2.14 17.32
CA TYR A 944 27.41 -2.63 17.89
C TYR A 944 26.97 -3.92 17.21
N LEU A 945 26.71 -4.95 18.01
CA LEU A 945 26.18 -6.23 17.56
C LEU A 945 24.73 -6.35 18.05
N TYR A 946 23.84 -6.91 17.22
CA TYR A 946 22.44 -7.10 17.59
C TYR A 946 21.86 -8.35 16.96
N ALA A 947 20.86 -8.91 17.64
CA ALA A 947 20.00 -9.96 17.11
C ALA A 947 18.56 -9.47 17.14
N THR A 948 17.81 -9.71 16.05
CA THR A 948 16.40 -9.33 15.94
C THR A 948 15.56 -10.50 15.50
N ALA A 949 14.43 -10.68 16.16
CA ALA A 949 13.36 -11.59 15.77
C ALA A 949 12.09 -10.80 15.43
N MET A 950 11.43 -11.14 14.32
CA MET A 950 10.20 -10.49 13.85
C MET A 950 9.03 -11.46 13.81
N ASN A 951 7.81 -10.91 13.98
CA ASN A 951 6.52 -11.60 13.84
C ASN A 951 6.43 -12.87 14.70
N LEU A 952 6.87 -12.79 15.95
CA LEU A 952 7.02 -13.95 16.81
C LEU A 952 5.69 -14.63 17.13
N PHE A 953 4.65 -13.85 17.45
CA PHE A 953 3.30 -14.37 17.66
C PHE A 953 2.23 -13.29 17.48
N THR A 954 1.03 -13.75 17.18
CA THR A 954 -0.21 -12.97 17.07
C THR A 954 -1.22 -13.49 18.09
N VAL A 955 -1.87 -12.59 18.83
CA VAL A 955 -3.00 -12.89 19.70
C VAL A 955 -4.27 -12.39 19.01
N THR A 956 -5.19 -13.31 18.71
CA THR A 956 -6.44 -13.00 17.98
C THR A 956 -7.51 -14.03 18.31
N GLY A 957 -8.77 -13.64 18.19
CA GLY A 957 -9.90 -14.56 18.19
C GLY A 957 -10.35 -14.98 16.79
N PHE A 958 -9.66 -14.47 15.73
CA PHE A 958 -9.95 -14.83 14.36
C PHE A 958 -9.60 -16.30 14.08
N SER A 959 -10.45 -17.01 13.37
CA SER A 959 -10.27 -18.44 13.10
C SER A 959 -9.25 -18.74 11.98
N GLY A 960 -8.95 -17.78 11.10
CA GLY A 960 -7.92 -17.92 10.07
C GLY A 960 -6.49 -17.90 10.62
N VAL A 961 -5.49 -18.15 9.77
CA VAL A 961 -4.05 -18.25 10.14
C VAL A 961 -3.53 -16.95 10.76
N ASP A 962 -3.80 -15.82 10.12
CA ASP A 962 -3.37 -14.50 10.57
C ASP A 962 -4.37 -13.45 10.07
N PRO A 963 -4.95 -12.63 10.95
CA PRO A 963 -5.89 -11.59 10.54
C PRO A 963 -5.27 -10.51 9.65
N GLU A 964 -3.96 -10.40 9.55
CA GLU A 964 -3.29 -9.51 8.61
C GLU A 964 -3.43 -9.98 7.16
N LEU A 965 -3.64 -11.27 6.90
CA LEU A 965 -3.83 -11.82 5.56
C LEU A 965 -5.22 -11.53 4.98
N VAL A 966 -6.08 -10.88 5.72
CA VAL A 966 -7.35 -10.36 5.21
C VAL A 966 -7.05 -9.32 4.12
N ASN A 967 -7.65 -9.48 2.95
CA ASN A 967 -7.45 -8.54 1.85
C ASN A 967 -8.18 -7.21 2.10
N PHE A 968 -7.96 -6.22 1.23
CA PHE A 968 -8.55 -4.89 1.39
C PHE A 968 -10.09 -4.88 1.26
N ASN A 969 -10.71 -5.93 0.69
CA ASN A 969 -12.17 -6.11 0.70
C ASN A 969 -12.70 -6.68 2.02
N GLY A 970 -11.81 -6.95 2.97
CA GLY A 970 -12.19 -7.55 4.25
C GLY A 970 -12.46 -9.04 4.16
N ILE A 971 -11.90 -9.72 3.16
CA ILE A 971 -12.09 -11.16 2.92
C ILE A 971 -10.79 -11.91 3.22
N TYR A 972 -10.89 -12.98 3.95
CA TYR A 972 -9.83 -13.96 4.15
C TYR A 972 -10.14 -15.22 3.33
N ASP A 973 -9.38 -15.46 2.28
CA ASP A 973 -9.57 -16.59 1.35
C ASP A 973 -8.61 -17.76 1.59
N GLY A 974 -7.67 -17.61 2.56
CA GLY A 974 -6.64 -18.60 2.86
C GLY A 974 -5.59 -18.79 1.74
N ALA A 975 -5.63 -17.97 0.69
CA ALA A 975 -4.80 -18.15 -0.51
C ALA A 975 -3.44 -17.45 -0.42
N ASN A 976 -3.30 -16.47 0.46
CA ASN A 976 -2.10 -15.66 0.55
C ASN A 976 -0.97 -16.38 1.30
N ILE A 977 0.27 -16.10 0.89
CA ILE A 977 1.46 -16.58 1.58
C ILE A 977 1.45 -16.07 3.03
N THR A 978 1.70 -16.97 3.97
CA THR A 978 1.73 -16.64 5.40
C THR A 978 2.85 -15.68 5.74
N ILE A 979 2.59 -14.76 6.68
CA ILE A 979 3.58 -13.78 7.13
C ILE A 979 4.70 -14.52 7.89
N PRO A 980 5.95 -14.45 7.41
CA PRO A 980 7.03 -15.23 7.99
C PRO A 980 7.52 -14.66 9.31
N ARG A 981 8.19 -15.54 10.09
CA ARG A 981 9.08 -15.13 11.16
C ARG A 981 10.47 -14.90 10.60
N THR A 982 11.11 -13.80 11.00
CA THR A 982 12.45 -13.46 10.51
C THR A 982 13.41 -13.33 11.70
N PHE A 983 14.57 -13.99 11.59
CA PHE A 983 15.62 -13.95 12.62
C PHE A 983 16.92 -13.47 11.98
N VAL A 984 17.48 -12.39 12.48
CA VAL A 984 18.72 -11.82 11.94
C VAL A 984 19.73 -11.52 13.05
N LEU A 985 21.00 -11.70 12.72
CA LEU A 985 22.15 -11.22 13.47
C LEU A 985 22.83 -10.11 12.65
N GLY A 986 23.02 -8.95 13.23
CA GLY A 986 23.60 -7.82 12.53
C GLY A 986 24.63 -7.05 13.32
N PHE A 987 25.46 -6.31 12.61
CA PHE A 987 26.45 -5.45 13.21
C PHE A 987 26.46 -4.05 12.58
N LYS A 988 26.85 -3.04 13.38
CA LYS A 988 27.04 -1.66 12.95
C LYS A 988 28.42 -1.17 13.34
N LEU A 989 29.09 -0.53 12.39
CA LEU A 989 30.40 0.05 12.58
C LEU A 989 30.41 1.48 12.05
N ASP A 990 30.81 2.44 12.91
CA ASP A 990 31.02 3.84 12.51
C ASP A 990 32.48 4.23 12.82
N LEU A 991 33.18 4.75 11.79
CA LEU A 991 34.57 5.22 11.83
C LEU A 991 34.65 6.73 11.79
#